data_390076750a2f0e6c62678e6b46ead69e
#
_entry.id   390076750a2f0e6c62678e6b46ead69e
#
_cell.length_a   1.000
_cell.length_b   1.000
_cell.length_c   1.000
_cell.angle_alpha   90.00
_cell.angle_beta   90.00
_cell.angle_gamma   90.00
#
_symmetry.space_group_name_H-M   'P 1'
#
loop_
_entity.id
_entity.type
_entity.pdbx_description
1 polymer ?
#
loop_
_entity_poly.entity_id
_entity_poly.type
_entity_poly.pdbx_seq_one_letter_code
_entity_poly.pdbx_strand_id
1 'polypeptide(L)'
;MRGGWLRLGRALAVAAMVAPGCARFTPTPQASLDIDHAHYAHLARQVEYPAEPSPSDDLIAATPRPLSLSVDEPQDYLDLSLEETIHLALANSQVMRDLGGLVLRSPDNIRTRQDPAVAESDPRFGVEAALSAFDATFTSSYSYENNDRALNNVFFGGGTRLLEQNFLVSQSQLAKTGATGTQFALKNYTQYDANNAPGNFVPSAWTTWFDLEGRHPILQGGGVNFNRLAGPNAQPGLINGVVIARINSDSALADFEASVRNFVSDVENTYWDLYFAYRDLDAKLAARNAALETWQRIRALYEQGRRGGEAEKEAQAREQYFRFQEEAQNALHGRLIDGTRTNNGSTGGTFRGSGGIYVVERRLRLLIGLPISDGRLIRPSDEPLKAELVFDWETSLVEALSRRVELRRQKWQIKKREAELEANKNFLMPQLDAVARYRWRGFGDDLFPAGSPIDGRFNNAVADLVSGDFQEWQVGFEFSLPIGFRQAFAAVRNSELMLARERALLAEQERAVVYDLSNAIADLERARQVVETNLNRRLAAREQVQSVQAAFDADNATLDVLLEAQRRLAEADVAYYRSLVEYTLAAKNVQLEKGTLLDYNEVYLQEGPWPGKAYEDAELKEWLRGPPVHRRDAPKTPAPTVSYGLFPQSLEPAAQTFEGHHPVPPSPPDVPPAVE
;
A
#
# COMPACT_ATOMS: atom_id res chain seq x y z
N MET A 1 63.58 18.81 -37.96
CA MET A 1 62.97 19.78 -37.01
C MET A 1 61.43 19.85 -37.11
N ARG A 2 60.73 18.72 -37.11
CA ARG A 2 59.24 18.73 -37.17
C ARG A 2 58.59 17.90 -36.05
N GLY A 3 59.36 17.42 -35.06
CA GLY A 3 58.85 16.60 -33.96
C GLY A 3 58.62 17.31 -32.60
N GLY A 4 59.10 18.55 -32.46
CA GLY A 4 59.05 19.23 -31.16
C GLY A 4 57.71 19.89 -30.77
N TRP A 5 56.95 20.31 -31.75
CA TRP A 5 55.70 21.07 -31.51
C TRP A 5 54.49 20.19 -31.11
N LEU A 6 54.47 18.93 -31.52
CA LEU A 6 53.41 18.00 -31.15
C LEU A 6 53.57 17.48 -29.67
N ARG A 7 54.77 17.48 -29.13
CA ARG A 7 55.00 17.09 -27.73
C ARG A 7 54.68 18.21 -26.74
N LEU A 8 54.88 19.48 -27.11
CA LEU A 8 54.51 20.61 -26.28
C LEU A 8 52.96 20.80 -26.22
N GLY A 9 52.26 20.55 -27.31
CA GLY A 9 50.81 20.62 -27.34
C GLY A 9 50.10 19.56 -26.47
N ARG A 10 50.69 18.37 -26.37
CA ARG A 10 50.15 17.30 -25.48
C ARG A 10 50.46 17.54 -23.99
N ALA A 11 51.61 18.12 -23.67
CA ALA A 11 51.95 18.48 -22.30
C ALA A 11 51.07 19.65 -21.78
N LEU A 12 50.70 20.60 -22.62
CA LEU A 12 49.79 21.71 -22.29
C LEU A 12 48.37 21.24 -22.14
N ALA A 13 47.88 20.24 -22.90
CA ALA A 13 46.55 19.68 -22.79
C ALA A 13 46.39 18.86 -21.48
N VAL A 14 47.41 18.14 -21.05
CA VAL A 14 47.38 17.39 -19.78
C VAL A 14 47.57 18.32 -18.57
N ALA A 15 48.35 19.41 -18.68
CA ALA A 15 48.47 20.41 -17.64
C ALA A 15 47.17 21.21 -17.43
N ALA A 16 46.33 21.36 -18.47
CA ALA A 16 45.02 21.98 -18.38
C ALA A 16 43.96 21.08 -17.69
N MET A 17 44.15 19.76 -17.65
CA MET A 17 43.25 18.82 -16.97
C MET A 17 43.60 18.57 -15.50
N VAL A 18 44.78 18.92 -15.04
CA VAL A 18 45.25 18.65 -13.66
C VAL A 18 45.32 19.92 -12.77
N ALA A 19 44.91 21.05 -13.29
CA ALA A 19 44.84 22.30 -12.51
C ALA A 19 43.42 22.77 -12.14
N PRO A 20 42.68 22.06 -11.30
CA PRO A 20 41.57 22.63 -10.59
C PRO A 20 41.90 22.73 -9.08
N GLY A 21 42.93 23.44 -8.69
CA GLY A 21 43.23 23.40 -7.27
C GLY A 21 43.79 24.69 -6.65
N CYS A 22 44.23 25.64 -7.45
CA CYS A 22 44.80 26.88 -6.96
C CYS A 22 44.33 28.12 -7.74
N ALA A 23 43.06 28.13 -8.18
CA ALA A 23 42.42 29.43 -8.40
C ALA A 23 42.25 30.05 -7.01
N ARG A 24 43.10 31.04 -6.67
CA ARG A 24 42.78 31.96 -5.61
C ARG A 24 41.35 32.41 -5.83
N PHE A 25 40.48 32.08 -4.89
CA PHE A 25 39.22 32.78 -4.75
C PHE A 25 39.53 34.24 -4.46
N THR A 26 39.84 35.02 -5.46
CA THR A 26 39.49 36.42 -5.39
C THR A 26 37.99 36.45 -5.31
N PRO A 27 37.39 37.02 -4.24
CA PRO A 27 35.97 37.27 -4.28
C PRO A 27 35.74 38.13 -5.54
N THR A 28 35.26 37.56 -6.62
CA THR A 28 34.64 38.34 -7.66
C THR A 28 33.64 39.21 -6.93
N PRO A 29 33.63 40.55 -7.17
CA PRO A 29 32.58 41.39 -6.65
C PRO A 29 31.31 40.63 -6.98
N GLN A 30 30.47 40.41 -5.96
CA GLN A 30 29.18 39.79 -6.16
C GLN A 30 28.56 40.49 -7.36
N ALA A 31 28.75 39.91 -8.56
CA ALA A 31 27.79 40.13 -9.58
C ALA A 31 26.49 39.76 -8.86
N SER A 32 25.69 40.76 -8.51
CA SER A 32 24.32 40.57 -8.17
C SER A 32 23.86 39.62 -9.23
N LEU A 33 23.63 38.35 -8.87
CA LEU A 33 22.86 37.45 -9.69
C LEU A 33 21.53 38.18 -9.74
N ASP A 34 21.39 39.07 -10.71
CA ASP A 34 20.09 39.53 -11.17
C ASP A 34 19.40 38.24 -11.61
N ILE A 35 18.77 37.63 -10.61
CA ILE A 35 17.91 36.50 -10.86
C ILE A 35 16.91 37.07 -11.86
N ASP A 36 16.97 36.60 -13.10
CA ASP A 36 16.04 37.01 -14.13
C ASP A 36 14.65 36.47 -13.75
N HIS A 37 13.99 37.24 -12.88
CA HIS A 37 12.64 36.93 -12.41
C HIS A 37 11.68 36.79 -13.57
N ALA A 38 11.94 37.49 -14.72
CA ALA A 38 11.12 37.36 -15.90
C ALA A 38 11.29 36.00 -16.57
N HIS A 39 12.52 35.47 -16.61
CA HIS A 39 12.80 34.13 -17.12
C HIS A 39 12.11 33.06 -16.27
N TYR A 40 12.26 33.09 -14.94
CA TYR A 40 11.61 32.13 -14.06
C TYR A 40 10.08 32.29 -14.05
N ALA A 41 9.55 33.50 -14.14
CA ALA A 41 8.12 33.74 -14.30
C ALA A 41 7.60 33.23 -15.65
N HIS A 42 8.42 33.26 -16.70
CA HIS A 42 8.08 32.66 -17.97
C HIS A 42 8.07 31.14 -17.93
N LEU A 43 9.11 30.52 -17.33
CA LEU A 43 9.16 29.07 -17.12
C LEU A 43 7.98 28.57 -16.27
N ALA A 44 7.61 29.31 -15.21
CA ALA A 44 6.46 28.95 -14.38
C ALA A 44 5.10 29.04 -15.12
N ARG A 45 5.03 29.75 -16.25
CA ARG A 45 3.85 29.84 -17.10
C ARG A 45 3.83 28.80 -18.22
N GLN A 46 4.96 28.15 -18.49
CA GLN A 46 5.03 27.02 -19.44
C GLN A 46 4.55 25.78 -18.74
N VAL A 47 3.24 25.55 -18.75
CA VAL A 47 2.66 24.29 -18.32
C VAL A 47 2.86 23.29 -19.43
N GLU A 48 3.80 22.38 -19.27
CA GLU A 48 3.92 21.22 -20.15
C GLU A 48 2.83 20.21 -19.80
N TYR A 49 1.97 19.91 -20.77
CA TYR A 49 1.02 18.82 -20.62
C TYR A 49 1.71 17.52 -21.04
N PRO A 50 1.65 16.47 -20.21
CA PRO A 50 2.17 15.17 -20.60
C PRO A 50 1.46 14.72 -21.89
N ALA A 51 2.25 14.30 -22.87
CA ALA A 51 1.74 13.84 -24.17
C ALA A 51 1.09 12.43 -24.10
N GLU A 52 0.58 12.04 -22.96
CA GLU A 52 -0.15 10.78 -22.84
C GLU A 52 -1.52 10.93 -23.51
N PRO A 53 -1.93 9.97 -24.37
CA PRO A 53 -3.27 9.95 -24.90
C PRO A 53 -4.24 9.84 -23.73
N SER A 54 -4.92 10.94 -23.42
CA SER A 54 -5.92 10.90 -22.35
C SER A 54 -7.06 9.99 -22.83
N PRO A 55 -7.52 9.03 -22.03
CA PRO A 55 -8.69 8.21 -22.33
C PRO A 55 -10.00 9.02 -22.31
N SER A 56 -9.90 10.34 -22.51
CA SER A 56 -11.00 11.27 -22.37
C SER A 56 -12.14 11.01 -23.36
N ASP A 57 -11.83 10.57 -24.56
CA ASP A 57 -12.85 10.36 -25.60
C ASP A 57 -13.70 9.13 -25.30
N ASP A 58 -13.10 8.03 -24.85
CA ASP A 58 -13.82 6.83 -24.42
C ASP A 58 -14.62 7.10 -23.14
N LEU A 59 -14.04 7.84 -22.19
CA LEU A 59 -14.73 8.20 -20.95
C LEU A 59 -15.90 9.16 -21.21
N ILE A 60 -15.73 10.14 -22.12
CA ILE A 60 -16.80 11.07 -22.52
C ILE A 60 -17.92 10.29 -23.20
N ALA A 61 -17.60 9.38 -24.13
CA ALA A 61 -18.59 8.56 -24.83
C ALA A 61 -19.33 7.59 -23.87
N ALA A 62 -18.61 7.05 -22.89
CA ALA A 62 -19.18 6.13 -21.89
C ALA A 62 -19.93 6.82 -20.75
N THR A 63 -19.90 8.17 -20.64
CA THR A 63 -20.55 8.90 -19.56
C THR A 63 -21.87 9.49 -20.02
N PRO A 64 -23.02 8.86 -19.77
CA PRO A 64 -24.32 9.38 -20.13
C PRO A 64 -24.66 10.63 -19.31
N ARG A 65 -25.62 11.38 -19.83
CA ARG A 65 -26.07 12.62 -19.20
C ARG A 65 -26.67 12.33 -17.83
N PRO A 66 -26.35 13.09 -16.77
CA PRO A 66 -26.96 12.90 -15.46
C PRO A 66 -28.48 13.10 -15.54
N LEU A 67 -29.22 12.35 -14.74
CA LEU A 67 -30.66 12.55 -14.58
C LEU A 67 -30.92 13.98 -14.10
N SER A 68 -31.76 14.70 -14.82
CA SER A 68 -32.08 16.11 -14.57
C SER A 68 -33.54 16.26 -14.14
N LEU A 69 -33.86 17.44 -13.60
CA LEU A 69 -35.22 17.81 -13.22
C LEU A 69 -36.29 17.72 -14.34
N SER A 70 -35.84 17.75 -15.59
CA SER A 70 -36.72 17.73 -16.77
C SER A 70 -37.03 16.31 -17.27
N VAL A 71 -36.51 15.28 -16.61
CA VAL A 71 -36.84 13.89 -16.91
C VAL A 71 -37.99 13.51 -15.97
N ASP A 72 -39.16 13.27 -16.54
CA ASP A 72 -40.26 12.61 -15.86
C ASP A 72 -39.72 11.31 -15.23
N GLU A 73 -40.40 10.83 -14.19
CA GLU A 73 -39.98 9.72 -13.31
C GLU A 73 -39.09 8.67 -13.97
N PRO A 74 -38.00 8.25 -13.32
CA PRO A 74 -37.13 7.22 -13.88
C PRO A 74 -37.96 5.99 -14.21
N GLN A 75 -37.90 5.53 -15.45
CA GLN A 75 -38.74 4.45 -15.93
C GLN A 75 -38.34 3.09 -15.41
N ASP A 76 -37.03 2.96 -15.00
CA ASP A 76 -36.45 1.69 -14.54
C ASP A 76 -35.68 1.87 -13.24
N TYR A 77 -35.73 0.84 -12.40
CA TYR A 77 -34.97 0.71 -11.18
C TYR A 77 -33.96 -0.43 -11.26
N LEU A 78 -32.81 -0.22 -10.67
CA LEU A 78 -31.82 -1.27 -10.40
C LEU A 78 -31.92 -1.62 -8.91
N ASP A 79 -32.62 -2.68 -8.61
CA ASP A 79 -32.71 -3.20 -7.24
C ASP A 79 -31.40 -3.90 -6.88
N LEU A 80 -30.75 -3.43 -5.81
CA LEU A 80 -29.51 -3.99 -5.30
C LEU A 80 -29.67 -4.32 -3.81
N SER A 81 -29.18 -5.49 -3.42
CA SER A 81 -28.96 -5.83 -2.02
C SER A 81 -27.67 -5.19 -1.50
N LEU A 82 -27.48 -5.14 -0.19
CA LEU A 82 -26.26 -4.66 0.44
C LEU A 82 -25.06 -5.53 0.04
N GLU A 83 -25.24 -6.85 0.05
CA GLU A 83 -24.24 -7.81 -0.36
C GLU A 83 -23.79 -7.58 -1.81
N GLU A 84 -24.75 -7.52 -2.76
CA GLU A 84 -24.43 -7.22 -4.16
C GLU A 84 -23.74 -5.88 -4.34
N THR A 85 -24.14 -4.87 -3.58
CA THR A 85 -23.55 -3.53 -3.60
C THR A 85 -22.09 -3.56 -3.15
N ILE A 86 -21.78 -4.29 -2.07
CA ILE A 86 -20.41 -4.47 -1.57
C ILE A 86 -19.57 -5.26 -2.58
N HIS A 87 -20.12 -6.33 -3.16
CA HIS A 87 -19.43 -7.12 -4.18
C HIS A 87 -19.08 -6.28 -5.43
N LEU A 88 -20.03 -5.50 -5.93
CA LEU A 88 -19.80 -4.58 -7.05
C LEU A 88 -18.75 -3.51 -6.70
N ALA A 89 -18.82 -2.97 -5.49
CA ALA A 89 -17.86 -1.98 -5.03
C ALA A 89 -16.43 -2.53 -5.03
N LEU A 90 -16.24 -3.74 -4.50
CA LEU A 90 -14.93 -4.40 -4.44
C LEU A 90 -14.44 -4.83 -5.82
N ALA A 91 -15.33 -5.38 -6.67
CA ALA A 91 -14.99 -5.80 -8.03
C ALA A 91 -14.50 -4.62 -8.90
N ASN A 92 -15.15 -3.48 -8.79
CA ASN A 92 -14.86 -2.28 -9.57
C ASN A 92 -13.78 -1.38 -8.96
N SER A 93 -13.27 -1.69 -7.74
CA SER A 93 -12.31 -0.84 -7.05
C SER A 93 -10.90 -1.39 -7.16
N GLN A 94 -10.10 -0.77 -8.03
CA GLN A 94 -8.63 -0.89 -7.99
C GLN A 94 -8.02 0.07 -6.96
N VAL A 95 -8.75 1.15 -6.66
CA VAL A 95 -8.38 2.22 -5.74
C VAL A 95 -9.46 2.31 -4.66
N MET A 96 -9.09 2.39 -3.39
CA MET A 96 -10.04 2.57 -2.29
C MET A 96 -10.60 4.00 -2.37
N ARG A 97 -11.79 4.15 -2.97
CA ARG A 97 -12.44 5.44 -3.18
C ARG A 97 -12.99 5.97 -1.85
N ASP A 98 -13.03 7.28 -1.73
CA ASP A 98 -13.63 7.98 -0.61
C ASP A 98 -14.57 9.08 -1.09
N LEU A 99 -15.53 9.48 -0.25
CA LEU A 99 -16.46 10.58 -0.53
C LEU A 99 -15.81 11.97 -0.34
N GLY A 100 -14.65 12.02 0.28
CA GLY A 100 -13.90 13.26 0.54
C GLY A 100 -13.16 13.82 -0.67
N GLY A 101 -13.05 13.06 -1.76
CA GLY A 101 -12.33 13.45 -2.98
C GLY A 101 -10.81 13.43 -2.80
N LEU A 102 -10.28 12.61 -1.91
CA LEU A 102 -8.85 12.41 -1.69
C LEU A 102 -8.15 11.93 -2.95
N VAL A 103 -8.80 11.09 -3.77
CA VAL A 103 -8.28 10.62 -5.06
C VAL A 103 -7.83 11.76 -5.96
N LEU A 104 -8.59 12.86 -5.98
CA LEU A 104 -8.27 14.05 -6.80
C LEU A 104 -7.27 15.00 -6.11
N ARG A 105 -7.29 15.08 -4.77
CA ARG A 105 -6.57 16.12 -4.02
C ARG A 105 -5.24 15.65 -3.47
N SER A 106 -5.15 14.38 -3.11
CA SER A 106 -3.99 13.78 -2.46
C SER A 106 -3.85 12.32 -2.89
N PRO A 107 -3.59 12.06 -4.18
CA PRO A 107 -3.52 10.70 -4.71
C PRO A 107 -2.48 9.84 -3.98
N ASP A 108 -1.39 10.43 -3.50
CA ASP A 108 -0.32 9.74 -2.76
C ASP A 108 -0.78 9.13 -1.43
N ASN A 109 -1.89 9.62 -0.87
CA ASN A 109 -2.45 9.12 0.40
C ASN A 109 -3.51 8.04 0.20
N ILE A 110 -3.89 7.76 -1.02
CA ILE A 110 -4.90 6.75 -1.36
C ILE A 110 -4.24 5.39 -1.42
N ARG A 111 -4.93 4.40 -0.84
CA ARG A 111 -4.52 3.01 -0.93
C ARG A 111 -5.11 2.36 -2.17
N THR A 112 -4.29 1.51 -2.79
CA THR A 112 -4.64 0.76 -3.98
C THR A 112 -4.47 -0.74 -3.73
N ARG A 113 -5.04 -1.54 -4.59
CA ARG A 113 -4.86 -3.00 -4.57
C ARG A 113 -3.39 -3.42 -4.79
N GLN A 114 -2.59 -2.55 -5.41
CA GLN A 114 -1.19 -2.79 -5.70
C GLN A 114 -0.25 -2.44 -4.54
N ASP A 115 -0.67 -1.65 -3.54
CA ASP A 115 0.21 -1.17 -2.47
C ASP A 115 1.00 -2.26 -1.74
N PRO A 116 0.42 -3.43 -1.39
CA PRO A 116 1.18 -4.50 -0.76
C PRO A 116 2.29 -5.05 -1.68
N ALA A 117 1.98 -5.21 -2.98
CA ALA A 117 2.97 -5.68 -3.97
C ALA A 117 4.07 -4.64 -4.22
N VAL A 118 3.72 -3.35 -4.21
CA VAL A 118 4.70 -2.24 -4.31
C VAL A 118 5.62 -2.24 -3.09
N ALA A 119 5.09 -2.47 -1.89
CA ALA A 119 5.90 -2.55 -0.67
C ALA A 119 6.83 -3.78 -0.67
N GLU A 120 6.37 -4.91 -1.18
CA GLU A 120 7.18 -6.13 -1.30
C GLU A 120 8.28 -6.00 -2.36
N SER A 121 7.97 -5.39 -3.50
CA SER A 121 8.88 -5.19 -4.63
C SER A 121 9.76 -3.94 -4.54
N ASP A 122 9.70 -3.18 -3.43
CA ASP A 122 10.51 -1.96 -3.27
C ASP A 122 12.00 -2.27 -3.43
N PRO A 123 12.72 -1.61 -4.39
CA PRO A 123 14.12 -1.91 -4.68
C PRO A 123 15.09 -1.51 -3.55
N ARG A 124 14.62 -0.80 -2.51
CA ARG A 124 15.43 -0.37 -1.36
C ARG A 124 15.06 -1.10 -0.07
N PHE A 125 13.75 -1.32 0.16
CA PHE A 125 13.22 -1.80 1.45
C PHE A 125 12.38 -3.06 1.32
N GLY A 126 12.18 -3.57 0.11
CA GLY A 126 11.44 -4.80 -0.16
C GLY A 126 12.23 -6.06 0.19
N VAL A 127 11.55 -7.19 0.20
CA VAL A 127 12.12 -8.50 0.55
C VAL A 127 13.20 -8.92 -0.43
N GLU A 128 12.95 -8.76 -1.75
CA GLU A 128 13.90 -9.09 -2.80
C GLU A 128 15.16 -8.20 -2.73
N ALA A 129 14.99 -6.91 -2.40
CA ALA A 129 16.10 -5.99 -2.20
C ALA A 129 16.98 -6.42 -1.01
N ALA A 130 16.38 -6.88 0.09
CA ALA A 130 17.11 -7.39 1.24
C ALA A 130 17.82 -8.73 0.94
N LEU A 131 17.23 -9.57 0.09
CA LEU A 131 17.85 -10.82 -0.37
C LEU A 131 18.99 -10.59 -1.35
N SER A 132 18.89 -9.58 -2.23
CA SER A 132 19.91 -9.25 -3.22
C SER A 132 21.26 -8.89 -2.60
N ALA A 133 21.27 -8.43 -1.35
CA ALA A 133 22.50 -8.20 -0.59
C ALA A 133 23.36 -9.46 -0.37
N PHE A 134 22.78 -10.64 -0.55
CA PHE A 134 23.45 -11.94 -0.47
C PHE A 134 23.74 -12.55 -1.84
N ASP A 135 23.41 -11.89 -2.93
CA ASP A 135 23.68 -12.38 -4.27
C ASP A 135 25.15 -12.38 -4.61
N ALA A 136 25.52 -13.22 -5.55
CA ALA A 136 26.86 -13.24 -6.08
C ALA A 136 27.05 -12.07 -7.07
N THR A 137 28.14 -11.34 -6.90
CA THR A 137 28.53 -10.25 -7.80
C THR A 137 29.72 -10.63 -8.62
N PHE A 138 29.67 -10.48 -9.94
CA PHE A 138 30.79 -10.61 -10.84
C PHE A 138 31.25 -9.22 -11.30
N THR A 139 32.51 -8.94 -11.10
CA THR A 139 33.14 -7.70 -11.57
C THR A 139 34.36 -8.04 -12.42
N SER A 140 34.58 -7.31 -13.49
CA SER A 140 35.75 -7.46 -14.34
C SER A 140 36.27 -6.10 -14.77
N SER A 141 37.57 -5.92 -14.72
CA SER A 141 38.26 -4.71 -15.15
C SER A 141 39.48 -5.04 -15.99
N TYR A 142 39.72 -4.23 -17.00
CA TYR A 142 40.87 -4.32 -17.89
C TYR A 142 41.50 -2.96 -17.99
N SER A 143 42.80 -2.90 -17.77
CA SER A 143 43.60 -1.70 -17.99
C SER A 143 44.84 -2.01 -18.80
N TYR A 144 45.16 -1.14 -19.74
CA TYR A 144 46.40 -1.17 -20.50
C TYR A 144 47.12 0.14 -20.34
N GLU A 145 48.39 0.05 -19.97
CA GLU A 145 49.25 1.18 -19.74
C GLU A 145 50.47 1.11 -20.65
N ASN A 146 50.83 2.21 -21.27
CA ASN A 146 52.10 2.37 -21.94
C ASN A 146 52.89 3.41 -21.17
N ASN A 147 53.94 2.95 -20.50
CA ASN A 147 54.77 3.72 -19.59
C ASN A 147 56.10 4.06 -20.24
N ASP A 148 56.45 5.35 -20.27
CA ASP A 148 57.74 5.87 -20.68
C ASP A 148 58.19 6.78 -19.53
N ARG A 149 59.09 6.24 -18.67
CA ARG A 149 59.48 6.89 -17.41
C ARG A 149 61.00 7.00 -17.28
N ALA A 150 61.48 8.22 -17.05
CA ALA A 150 62.87 8.43 -16.62
C ALA A 150 63.01 8.15 -15.12
N LEU A 151 63.93 7.28 -14.74
CA LEU A 151 64.19 6.86 -13.38
C LEU A 151 65.46 7.53 -12.84
N ASN A 152 65.40 8.07 -11.63
CA ASN A 152 66.53 8.70 -10.98
C ASN A 152 67.62 7.70 -10.54
N ASN A 153 67.24 6.43 -10.32
CA ASN A 153 68.15 5.39 -9.85
C ASN A 153 68.04 4.15 -10.75
N VAL A 154 69.17 3.75 -11.35
CA VAL A 154 69.28 2.58 -12.23
C VAL A 154 68.96 1.27 -11.48
N PHE A 155 69.34 1.18 -10.22
CA PHE A 155 69.11 -0.04 -9.43
C PHE A 155 67.62 -0.36 -9.28
N PHE A 156 66.81 0.64 -8.96
CA PHE A 156 65.35 0.47 -8.85
C PHE A 156 64.64 0.35 -10.21
N GLY A 157 65.28 0.69 -11.28
CA GLY A 157 64.76 0.54 -12.64
C GLY A 157 65.18 -0.81 -13.32
N GLY A 158 65.61 -1.80 -12.54
CA GLY A 158 66.01 -3.09 -13.10
C GLY A 158 67.22 -3.03 -14.03
N GLY A 159 68.06 -1.98 -13.92
CA GLY A 159 69.19 -1.75 -14.74
C GLY A 159 69.06 -0.68 -15.82
N THR A 160 67.92 -0.04 -15.94
CA THR A 160 67.66 1.02 -16.91
C THR A 160 67.39 2.36 -16.24
N ARG A 161 67.75 3.48 -16.89
CA ARG A 161 67.35 4.85 -16.50
C ARG A 161 66.10 5.33 -17.20
N LEU A 162 65.76 4.75 -18.34
CA LEU A 162 64.54 5.00 -19.10
C LEU A 162 63.77 3.69 -19.13
N LEU A 163 62.70 3.63 -18.40
CA LEU A 163 61.80 2.48 -18.41
C LEU A 163 60.75 2.67 -19.50
N GLU A 164 60.75 1.83 -20.50
CA GLU A 164 59.73 1.66 -21.49
C GLU A 164 58.95 0.38 -21.16
N GLN A 165 57.68 0.48 -20.88
CA GLN A 165 56.85 -0.64 -20.43
C GLN A 165 55.48 -0.61 -21.06
N ASN A 166 55.06 -1.74 -21.58
CA ASN A 166 53.65 -2.03 -21.89
C ASN A 166 53.12 -2.95 -20.81
N PHE A 167 52.10 -2.49 -20.13
CA PHE A 167 51.56 -3.17 -18.98
C PHE A 167 50.05 -3.34 -19.14
N LEU A 168 49.55 -4.57 -19.05
CA LEU A 168 48.13 -4.89 -19.06
C LEU A 168 47.78 -5.61 -17.78
N VAL A 169 46.68 -5.19 -17.19
CA VAL A 169 46.07 -5.88 -16.04
C VAL A 169 44.61 -6.21 -16.37
N SER A 170 44.28 -7.48 -16.26
CA SER A 170 42.94 -8.00 -16.27
C SER A 170 42.62 -8.54 -14.89
N GLN A 171 41.57 -8.04 -14.27
CA GLN A 171 41.08 -8.52 -12.98
C GLN A 171 39.64 -8.92 -13.12
N SER A 172 39.30 -10.14 -12.75
CA SER A 172 37.92 -10.64 -12.68
C SER A 172 37.69 -11.21 -11.30
N GLN A 173 36.53 -10.88 -10.70
CA GLN A 173 36.19 -11.29 -9.35
C GLN A 173 34.74 -11.76 -9.30
N LEU A 174 34.50 -12.91 -8.68
CA LEU A 174 33.21 -13.38 -8.24
C LEU A 174 33.19 -13.35 -6.71
N ALA A 175 32.32 -12.51 -6.14
CA ALA A 175 32.19 -12.37 -4.69
C ALA A 175 30.76 -12.69 -4.24
N LYS A 176 30.62 -13.29 -3.05
CA LYS A 176 29.32 -13.60 -2.43
C LYS A 176 29.43 -13.51 -0.92
N THR A 177 28.38 -12.94 -0.30
CA THR A 177 28.22 -12.96 1.15
C THR A 177 27.20 -14.03 1.53
N GLY A 178 27.57 -14.91 2.44
CA GLY A 178 26.69 -15.96 2.97
C GLY A 178 25.80 -15.46 4.11
N ALA A 179 24.77 -16.24 4.43
CA ALA A 179 23.84 -15.92 5.52
C ALA A 179 24.50 -15.79 6.92
N THR A 180 25.67 -16.36 7.11
CA THR A 180 26.46 -16.23 8.36
C THR A 180 27.26 -14.95 8.45
N GLY A 181 27.23 -14.11 7.38
CA GLY A 181 28.11 -12.96 7.21
C GLY A 181 29.47 -13.31 6.58
N THR A 182 29.72 -14.58 6.29
CA THR A 182 30.97 -15.01 5.63
C THR A 182 30.99 -14.48 4.19
N GLN A 183 32.09 -13.80 3.85
CA GLN A 183 32.36 -13.31 2.51
C GLN A 183 33.29 -14.25 1.81
N PHE A 184 32.94 -14.70 0.62
CA PHE A 184 33.76 -15.49 -0.27
C PHE A 184 34.05 -14.69 -1.52
N ALA A 185 35.32 -14.73 -1.98
CA ALA A 185 35.69 -14.13 -3.24
C ALA A 185 36.68 -15.07 -4.00
N LEU A 186 36.34 -15.31 -5.26
CA LEU A 186 37.22 -15.93 -6.23
C LEU A 186 37.69 -14.84 -7.20
N LYS A 187 38.98 -14.56 -7.21
CA LYS A 187 39.58 -13.52 -8.05
C LYS A 187 40.53 -14.14 -9.03
N ASN A 188 40.48 -13.71 -10.27
CA ASN A 188 41.53 -13.97 -11.26
C ASN A 188 42.21 -12.67 -11.60
N TYR A 189 43.53 -12.71 -11.58
CA TYR A 189 44.36 -11.63 -12.06
C TYR A 189 45.21 -12.17 -13.20
N THR A 190 45.26 -11.46 -14.29
CA THR A 190 46.16 -11.74 -15.41
C THR A 190 46.87 -10.45 -15.78
N GLN A 191 48.17 -10.48 -15.73
CA GLN A 191 49.05 -9.35 -15.93
C GLN A 191 50.01 -9.66 -17.09
N TYR A 192 50.14 -8.74 -18.01
CA TYR A 192 51.17 -8.74 -19.04
C TYR A 192 52.12 -7.59 -18.73
N ASP A 193 53.42 -7.89 -18.76
CA ASP A 193 54.48 -6.92 -18.54
C ASP A 193 55.55 -7.11 -19.58
N ALA A 194 55.65 -6.19 -20.53
CA ALA A 194 56.71 -6.13 -21.51
C ALA A 194 57.51 -4.86 -21.24
N ASN A 195 58.76 -5.01 -20.80
CA ASN A 195 59.60 -3.89 -20.48
C ASN A 195 61.05 -4.07 -20.87
N ASN A 196 61.79 -2.99 -20.96
CA ASN A 196 63.19 -2.94 -21.43
C ASN A 196 64.23 -3.16 -20.30
N ALA A 197 63.86 -3.70 -19.14
CA ALA A 197 64.79 -3.98 -18.07
C ALA A 197 65.74 -5.14 -18.45
N PRO A 198 67.08 -4.94 -18.44
CA PRO A 198 68.04 -5.95 -18.95
C PRO A 198 68.14 -7.17 -18.04
N GLY A 199 67.54 -7.16 -16.85
CA GLY A 199 67.54 -8.30 -15.94
C GLY A 199 66.35 -9.24 -16.12
N ASN A 200 65.46 -8.96 -17.06
CA ASN A 200 64.30 -9.79 -17.32
C ASN A 200 64.68 -11.15 -17.85
N PHE A 201 63.99 -12.21 -17.37
CA PHE A 201 64.15 -13.58 -17.90
C PHE A 201 63.67 -13.69 -19.35
N VAL A 202 62.53 -13.01 -19.60
CA VAL A 202 61.86 -12.81 -20.91
C VAL A 202 61.57 -11.35 -21.11
N PRO A 203 61.64 -10.80 -22.36
CA PRO A 203 61.35 -9.40 -22.62
C PRO A 203 59.88 -9.03 -22.36
N SER A 204 58.98 -9.99 -22.50
CA SER A 204 57.57 -9.91 -22.20
C SER A 204 57.15 -11.09 -21.34
N ALA A 205 56.38 -10.86 -20.30
CA ALA A 205 55.95 -11.91 -19.39
C ALA A 205 54.48 -11.83 -19.08
N TRP A 206 53.81 -12.96 -19.02
CA TRP A 206 52.48 -13.11 -18.50
C TRP A 206 52.59 -13.71 -17.10
N THR A 207 51.84 -13.08 -16.17
CA THR A 207 51.64 -13.64 -14.83
C THR A 207 50.14 -13.76 -14.62
N THR A 208 49.65 -14.94 -14.29
CA THR A 208 48.25 -15.15 -13.97
C THR A 208 48.12 -15.86 -12.63
N TRP A 209 47.11 -15.51 -11.86
CA TRP A 209 46.83 -16.19 -10.59
C TRP A 209 45.36 -16.17 -10.25
N PHE A 210 44.95 -17.15 -9.47
CA PHE A 210 43.65 -17.20 -8.83
C PHE A 210 43.82 -17.05 -7.33
N ASP A 211 43.02 -16.17 -6.73
CA ASP A 211 42.85 -16.01 -5.30
C ASP A 211 41.50 -16.54 -4.86
N LEU A 212 41.48 -17.49 -3.96
CA LEU A 212 40.29 -17.88 -3.20
C LEU A 212 40.39 -17.22 -1.82
N GLU A 213 39.52 -16.28 -1.55
CA GLU A 213 39.49 -15.53 -0.30
C GLU A 213 38.24 -15.86 0.49
N GLY A 214 38.36 -15.99 1.80
CA GLY A 214 37.30 -16.14 2.75
C GLY A 214 37.49 -15.18 3.93
N ARG A 215 36.44 -14.45 4.30
CA ARG A 215 36.42 -13.61 5.49
C ARG A 215 35.20 -14.00 6.30
N HIS A 216 35.38 -14.38 7.55
CA HIS A 216 34.34 -14.81 8.45
C HIS A 216 34.29 -13.90 9.70
N PRO A 217 33.21 -13.15 9.95
CA PRO A 217 33.06 -12.37 11.17
C PRO A 217 32.78 -13.30 12.36
N ILE A 218 33.63 -13.23 13.37
CA ILE A 218 33.50 -14.03 14.61
C ILE A 218 32.65 -13.34 15.66
N LEU A 219 32.77 -12.00 15.76
CA LEU A 219 32.06 -11.20 16.75
C LEU A 219 31.02 -10.28 16.06
N GLN A 220 31.34 -9.00 15.86
CA GLN A 220 30.46 -8.07 15.21
C GLN A 220 30.17 -8.52 13.77
N GLY A 221 28.89 -8.55 13.39
CA GLY A 221 28.48 -8.97 12.04
C GLY A 221 28.35 -10.46 11.83
N GLY A 222 28.76 -11.29 12.81
CA GLY A 222 28.71 -12.75 12.73
C GLY A 222 27.33 -13.32 13.04
N GLY A 223 27.02 -14.46 12.38
CA GLY A 223 25.85 -15.27 12.67
C GLY A 223 24.63 -15.01 11.77
N VAL A 224 23.84 -16.07 11.59
CA VAL A 224 22.65 -16.04 10.72
C VAL A 224 21.59 -15.08 11.23
N ASN A 225 21.37 -15.04 12.55
CA ASN A 225 20.36 -14.17 13.14
C ASN A 225 20.66 -12.70 12.87
N PHE A 226 21.89 -12.26 13.12
CA PHE A 226 22.30 -10.88 12.86
C PHE A 226 22.11 -10.53 11.39
N ASN A 227 22.64 -11.33 10.47
CA ASN A 227 22.58 -11.02 9.03
C ASN A 227 21.16 -11.06 8.45
N ARG A 228 20.25 -11.87 9.01
CA ARG A 228 18.82 -11.84 8.65
C ARG A 228 18.10 -10.60 9.17
N LEU A 229 18.49 -10.09 10.34
CA LEU A 229 17.90 -8.87 10.93
C LEU A 229 18.47 -7.61 10.32
N ALA A 230 19.80 -7.55 10.21
CA ALA A 230 20.51 -6.33 9.85
C ALA A 230 20.87 -6.24 8.36
N GLY A 231 21.12 -7.40 7.71
CA GLY A 231 21.73 -7.47 6.40
C GLY A 231 23.28 -7.40 6.48
N PRO A 232 23.98 -7.88 5.43
CA PRO A 232 25.45 -7.98 5.45
C PRO A 232 26.17 -6.62 5.39
N ASN A 233 25.50 -5.57 4.94
CA ASN A 233 26.06 -4.22 4.81
C ASN A 233 25.52 -3.25 5.88
N ALA A 234 24.99 -3.78 6.98
CA ALA A 234 24.37 -2.99 8.02
C ALA A 234 25.38 -2.09 8.75
N GLN A 235 24.91 -0.93 9.15
CA GLN A 235 25.64 0.05 9.96
C GLN A 235 24.80 0.42 11.19
N PRO A 236 25.43 0.92 12.26
CA PRO A 236 24.68 1.37 13.44
C PRO A 236 23.59 2.37 13.07
N GLY A 237 22.33 2.03 13.36
CA GLY A 237 21.15 2.84 13.02
C GLY A 237 20.63 2.69 11.58
N LEU A 238 21.31 1.96 10.71
CA LEU A 238 20.84 1.66 9.34
C LEU A 238 20.77 0.14 9.15
N ILE A 239 19.59 -0.39 9.32
CA ILE A 239 19.30 -1.81 9.36
C ILE A 239 18.19 -2.12 8.35
N ASN A 240 18.48 -3.02 7.40
CA ASN A 240 17.52 -3.42 6.36
C ASN A 240 17.71 -4.90 6.01
N GLY A 241 17.54 -5.77 7.00
CA GLY A 241 17.59 -7.22 6.77
C GLY A 241 16.25 -7.79 6.32
N VAL A 242 16.29 -9.02 5.86
CA VAL A 242 15.12 -9.75 5.29
C VAL A 242 13.94 -9.82 6.26
N VAL A 243 14.18 -9.98 7.56
CA VAL A 243 13.12 -10.03 8.58
C VAL A 243 12.40 -8.69 8.70
N ILE A 244 13.15 -7.58 8.69
CA ILE A 244 12.58 -6.23 8.75
C ILE A 244 11.81 -5.91 7.47
N ALA A 245 12.33 -6.29 6.31
CA ALA A 245 11.63 -6.14 5.04
C ALA A 245 10.29 -6.89 5.03
N ARG A 246 10.25 -8.13 5.55
CA ARG A 246 8.98 -8.88 5.70
C ARG A 246 8.01 -8.21 6.65
N ILE A 247 8.46 -7.70 7.79
CA ILE A 247 7.59 -6.96 8.72
C ILE A 247 7.03 -5.69 8.04
N ASN A 248 7.79 -5.04 7.17
CA ASN A 248 7.28 -3.91 6.40
C ASN A 248 6.17 -4.33 5.43
N SER A 249 6.32 -5.47 4.73
CA SER A 249 5.27 -6.04 3.86
C SER A 249 4.02 -6.44 4.66
N ASP A 250 4.18 -7.10 5.82
CA ASP A 250 3.06 -7.46 6.70
C ASP A 250 2.32 -6.22 7.24
N SER A 251 3.08 -5.14 7.52
CA SER A 251 2.48 -3.87 7.93
C SER A 251 1.70 -3.20 6.79
N ALA A 252 2.20 -3.29 5.54
CA ALA A 252 1.50 -2.77 4.37
C ALA A 252 0.20 -3.56 4.08
N LEU A 253 0.21 -4.89 4.28
CA LEU A 253 -1.00 -5.72 4.21
C LEU A 253 -2.03 -5.32 5.26
N ALA A 254 -1.60 -5.05 6.50
CA ALA A 254 -2.50 -4.56 7.54
C ALA A 254 -3.09 -3.19 7.20
N ASP A 255 -2.30 -2.27 6.63
CA ASP A 255 -2.80 -0.98 6.16
C ASP A 255 -3.82 -1.12 5.01
N PHE A 256 -3.59 -2.07 4.11
CA PHE A 256 -4.53 -2.38 3.03
C PHE A 256 -5.85 -2.95 3.59
N GLU A 257 -5.79 -3.90 4.51
CA GLU A 257 -6.97 -4.47 5.18
C GLU A 257 -7.80 -3.39 5.89
N ALA A 258 -7.14 -2.47 6.63
CA ALA A 258 -7.82 -1.34 7.25
C ALA A 258 -8.54 -0.45 6.23
N SER A 259 -7.91 -0.24 5.06
CA SER A 259 -8.50 0.57 4.00
C SER A 259 -9.70 -0.11 3.35
N VAL A 260 -9.64 -1.43 3.12
CA VAL A 260 -10.78 -2.22 2.62
C VAL A 260 -11.94 -2.19 3.62
N ARG A 261 -11.66 -2.38 4.91
CA ARG A 261 -12.68 -2.31 5.98
C ARG A 261 -13.36 -0.95 6.00
N ASN A 262 -12.61 0.12 5.94
CA ASN A 262 -13.17 1.48 5.92
C ASN A 262 -13.99 1.74 4.65
N PHE A 263 -13.51 1.26 3.51
CA PHE A 263 -14.23 1.36 2.24
C PHE A 263 -15.58 0.62 2.28
N VAL A 264 -15.61 -0.62 2.80
CA VAL A 264 -16.86 -1.39 2.99
C VAL A 264 -17.80 -0.65 3.94
N SER A 265 -17.28 -0.09 5.03
CA SER A 265 -18.07 0.73 5.96
C SER A 265 -18.71 1.95 5.29
N ASP A 266 -17.98 2.63 4.39
CA ASP A 266 -18.50 3.80 3.65
C ASP A 266 -19.56 3.41 2.61
N VAL A 267 -19.39 2.27 1.95
CA VAL A 267 -20.38 1.70 1.03
C VAL A 267 -21.67 1.41 1.79
N GLU A 268 -21.58 0.72 2.94
CA GLU A 268 -22.74 0.38 3.76
C GLU A 268 -23.44 1.63 4.31
N ASN A 269 -22.68 2.62 4.81
CA ASN A 269 -23.26 3.90 5.23
C ASN A 269 -24.06 4.55 4.10
N THR A 270 -23.50 4.61 2.89
CA THR A 270 -24.14 5.27 1.75
C THR A 270 -25.35 4.49 1.24
N TYR A 271 -25.32 3.15 1.33
CA TYR A 271 -26.44 2.29 0.99
C TYR A 271 -27.66 2.56 1.91
N TRP A 272 -27.44 2.61 3.22
CA TRP A 272 -28.51 2.91 4.18
C TRP A 272 -28.96 4.36 4.13
N ASP A 273 -28.05 5.30 3.79
CA ASP A 273 -28.44 6.69 3.50
C ASP A 273 -29.39 6.76 2.29
N LEU A 274 -29.14 5.96 1.25
CA LEU A 274 -30.01 5.88 0.07
C LEU A 274 -31.37 5.26 0.43
N TYR A 275 -31.39 4.21 1.22
CA TYR A 275 -32.65 3.64 1.74
C TYR A 275 -33.49 4.71 2.49
N PHE A 276 -32.82 5.43 3.40
CA PHE A 276 -33.49 6.52 4.12
C PHE A 276 -34.02 7.60 3.17
N ALA A 277 -33.27 7.99 2.15
CA ALA A 277 -33.69 8.99 1.18
C ALA A 277 -34.98 8.59 0.44
N TYR A 278 -35.13 7.31 0.07
CA TYR A 278 -36.37 6.79 -0.51
C TYR A 278 -37.54 6.87 0.49
N ARG A 279 -37.36 6.50 1.75
CA ARG A 279 -38.39 6.54 2.78
C ARG A 279 -38.79 7.98 3.16
N ASP A 280 -37.83 8.90 3.14
CA ASP A 280 -38.08 10.32 3.32
C ASP A 280 -38.95 10.90 2.18
N LEU A 281 -38.61 10.52 0.92
CA LEU A 281 -39.43 10.90 -0.22
C LEU A 281 -40.84 10.33 -0.13
N ASP A 282 -41.01 9.03 0.20
CA ASP A 282 -42.33 8.39 0.36
C ASP A 282 -43.19 9.10 1.39
N ALA A 283 -42.62 9.44 2.56
CA ALA A 283 -43.32 10.16 3.62
C ALA A 283 -43.77 11.57 3.18
N LYS A 284 -42.91 12.30 2.46
CA LYS A 284 -43.21 13.66 1.97
C LYS A 284 -44.21 13.67 0.82
N LEU A 285 -44.16 12.65 -0.07
CA LEU A 285 -45.19 12.49 -1.10
C LEU A 285 -46.52 12.15 -0.50
N ALA A 286 -46.61 11.31 0.53
CA ALA A 286 -47.83 11.02 1.25
C ALA A 286 -48.43 12.30 1.92
N ALA A 287 -47.54 13.09 2.57
CA ALA A 287 -47.94 14.36 3.17
C ALA A 287 -48.43 15.38 2.13
N ARG A 288 -47.73 15.50 0.99
CA ARG A 288 -48.15 16.36 -0.13
C ARG A 288 -49.52 15.93 -0.67
N ASN A 289 -49.75 14.65 -0.86
CA ASN A 289 -51.04 14.14 -1.39
C ASN A 289 -52.16 14.39 -0.42
N ALA A 290 -51.96 14.18 0.89
CA ALA A 290 -52.97 14.51 1.91
C ALA A 290 -53.30 16.03 1.97
N ALA A 291 -52.28 16.88 1.83
CA ALA A 291 -52.46 18.32 1.74
C ALA A 291 -53.18 18.73 0.44
N LEU A 292 -52.91 18.05 -0.68
CA LEU A 292 -53.63 18.27 -1.95
C LEU A 292 -55.12 17.96 -1.83
N GLU A 293 -55.47 16.82 -1.25
CA GLU A 293 -56.89 16.45 -1.01
C GLU A 293 -57.57 17.48 -0.11
N THR A 294 -56.90 17.91 0.94
CA THR A 294 -57.42 18.95 1.85
C THR A 294 -57.61 20.27 1.10
N TRP A 295 -56.65 20.72 0.31
CA TRP A 295 -56.76 21.93 -0.50
C TRP A 295 -57.87 21.84 -1.55
N GLN A 296 -57.97 20.76 -2.31
CA GLN A 296 -59.04 20.55 -3.29
C GLN A 296 -60.43 20.60 -2.66
N ARG A 297 -60.60 20.04 -1.47
CA ARG A 297 -61.86 20.10 -0.73
C ARG A 297 -62.22 21.53 -0.28
N ILE A 298 -61.21 22.22 0.31
CA ILE A 298 -61.45 23.63 0.74
C ILE A 298 -61.74 24.54 -0.45
N ARG A 299 -61.02 24.35 -1.57
CA ARG A 299 -61.26 25.09 -2.81
C ARG A 299 -62.67 24.87 -3.37
N ALA A 300 -63.11 23.63 -3.37
CA ALA A 300 -64.53 23.36 -3.78
C ALA A 300 -65.56 24.04 -2.88
N LEU A 301 -65.32 24.13 -1.57
CA LEU A 301 -66.19 24.89 -0.63
C LEU A 301 -66.15 26.42 -0.89
N TYR A 302 -64.92 26.92 -1.20
CA TYR A 302 -64.68 28.32 -1.56
C TYR A 302 -65.46 28.71 -2.84
N GLU A 303 -65.34 27.92 -3.90
CA GLU A 303 -66.00 28.13 -5.18
C GLU A 303 -67.54 28.08 -5.07
N GLN A 304 -68.07 27.32 -4.11
CA GLN A 304 -69.47 27.19 -3.84
C GLN A 304 -70.02 28.25 -2.80
N GLY A 305 -69.16 29.10 -2.25
CA GLY A 305 -69.48 30.08 -1.23
C GLY A 305 -69.99 29.46 0.09
N ARG A 306 -69.62 28.19 0.39
CA ARG A 306 -70.05 27.49 1.60
C ARG A 306 -69.18 27.81 2.80
N ARG A 307 -69.71 27.63 3.99
CA ARG A 307 -68.98 27.74 5.25
C ARG A 307 -67.83 26.77 5.27
N GLY A 308 -66.68 27.22 5.73
CA GLY A 308 -65.44 26.43 5.71
C GLY A 308 -64.58 26.68 4.48
N GLY A 309 -65.10 27.37 3.43
CA GLY A 309 -64.37 27.80 2.24
C GLY A 309 -64.02 29.28 2.24
N GLU A 310 -63.65 29.87 3.39
CA GLU A 310 -63.18 31.26 3.46
C GLU A 310 -61.86 31.42 2.72
N ALA A 311 -61.64 32.59 2.09
CA ALA A 311 -60.48 32.86 1.28
C ALA A 311 -59.10 32.65 2.02
N GLU A 312 -59.11 32.96 3.33
CA GLU A 312 -57.97 32.76 4.21
C GLU A 312 -57.66 31.27 4.38
N LYS A 313 -58.67 30.41 4.51
CA LYS A 313 -58.49 28.95 4.65
C LYS A 313 -58.07 28.31 3.35
N GLU A 314 -58.57 28.77 2.21
CA GLU A 314 -58.07 28.32 0.90
C GLU A 314 -56.58 28.66 0.71
N ALA A 315 -56.20 29.91 1.03
CA ALA A 315 -54.82 30.34 0.93
C ALA A 315 -53.88 29.55 1.84
N GLN A 316 -54.32 29.23 3.06
CA GLN A 316 -53.56 28.42 4.02
C GLN A 316 -53.39 26.96 3.56
N ALA A 317 -54.46 26.32 3.09
CA ALA A 317 -54.37 24.94 2.56
C ALA A 317 -53.50 24.88 1.31
N ARG A 318 -53.56 25.92 0.45
CA ARG A 318 -52.69 26.03 -0.72
C ARG A 318 -51.24 26.22 -0.35
N GLU A 319 -50.92 27.06 0.64
CA GLU A 319 -49.56 27.25 1.16
C GLU A 319 -48.99 25.93 1.67
N GLN A 320 -49.74 25.20 2.47
CA GLN A 320 -49.32 23.91 3.01
C GLN A 320 -49.04 22.89 1.92
N TYR A 321 -49.85 22.82 0.85
CA TYR A 321 -49.58 21.96 -0.30
C TYR A 321 -48.28 22.32 -0.97
N PHE A 322 -48.02 23.60 -1.27
CA PHE A 322 -46.79 24.01 -1.92
C PHE A 322 -45.56 23.81 -1.05
N ARG A 323 -45.68 23.95 0.27
CA ARG A 323 -44.61 23.64 1.20
C ARG A 323 -44.24 22.15 1.16
N PHE A 324 -45.19 21.24 1.21
CA PHE A 324 -44.90 19.80 1.07
C PHE A 324 -44.45 19.44 -0.34
N GLN A 325 -44.88 20.16 -1.35
CA GLN A 325 -44.35 20.01 -2.70
C GLN A 325 -42.85 20.38 -2.78
N GLU A 326 -42.45 21.48 -2.15
CA GLU A 326 -41.04 21.87 -2.02
C GLU A 326 -40.25 20.83 -1.25
N GLU A 327 -40.75 20.35 -0.13
CA GLU A 327 -40.09 19.31 0.67
C GLU A 327 -39.93 18.00 -0.11
N ALA A 328 -40.91 17.59 -0.91
CA ALA A 328 -40.80 16.41 -1.78
C ALA A 328 -39.76 16.62 -2.89
N GLN A 329 -39.71 17.81 -3.50
CA GLN A 329 -38.70 18.16 -4.48
C GLN A 329 -37.28 18.14 -3.87
N ASN A 330 -37.10 18.67 -2.65
CA ASN A 330 -35.87 18.65 -1.92
C ASN A 330 -35.46 17.21 -1.53
N ALA A 331 -36.41 16.32 -1.21
CA ALA A 331 -36.14 14.92 -0.94
C ALA A 331 -35.70 14.14 -2.18
N LEU A 332 -36.14 14.54 -3.37
CA LEU A 332 -35.74 13.92 -4.62
C LEU A 332 -34.36 14.46 -5.10
N HIS A 333 -34.20 15.77 -5.16
CA HIS A 333 -33.07 16.43 -5.79
C HIS A 333 -31.93 16.80 -4.85
N GLY A 334 -32.17 16.77 -3.55
CA GLY A 334 -31.29 17.28 -2.52
C GLY A 334 -31.42 18.77 -2.27
N ARG A 335 -31.01 19.20 -1.10
CA ARG A 335 -31.01 20.58 -0.66
C ARG A 335 -29.59 21.15 -0.69
N LEU A 336 -29.44 22.37 -1.22
CA LEU A 336 -28.18 23.10 -1.08
C LEU A 336 -28.04 23.59 0.36
N ILE A 337 -26.91 23.33 1.00
CA ILE A 337 -26.60 23.89 2.30
C ILE A 337 -25.76 25.15 2.08
N ASP A 338 -26.30 26.29 2.51
CA ASP A 338 -25.57 27.55 2.49
C ASP A 338 -24.31 27.45 3.37
N GLY A 339 -23.19 27.89 2.84
CA GLY A 339 -21.93 27.99 3.62
C GLY A 339 -21.05 26.75 3.67
N THR A 340 -21.37 25.66 2.99
CA THR A 340 -20.42 24.56 2.83
C THR A 340 -19.22 24.98 1.96
N ARG A 341 -18.21 25.56 2.60
CA ARG A 341 -16.88 25.68 1.99
C ARG A 341 -16.19 24.34 2.15
N THR A 342 -15.60 23.87 1.06
CA THR A 342 -14.67 22.73 1.15
C THR A 342 -13.52 23.11 2.06
N ASN A 343 -13.03 22.20 2.89
CA ASN A 343 -11.95 22.43 3.86
C ASN A 343 -10.65 23.04 3.27
N ASN A 344 -10.49 22.99 1.97
CA ASN A 344 -9.35 23.55 1.24
C ASN A 344 -9.63 24.90 0.55
N GLY A 345 -10.76 25.52 0.84
CA GLY A 345 -11.12 26.83 0.27
C GLY A 345 -11.54 26.81 -1.21
N SER A 346 -11.51 25.67 -1.89
CA SER A 346 -11.96 25.58 -3.27
C SER A 346 -13.48 25.58 -3.36
N THR A 347 -14.03 26.33 -4.31
CA THR A 347 -15.49 26.41 -4.58
C THR A 347 -16.03 25.17 -5.31
N GLY A 348 -15.19 24.18 -5.59
CA GLY A 348 -15.45 22.98 -6.38
C GLY A 348 -15.58 21.70 -5.57
N GLY A 349 -16.34 21.66 -4.47
CA GLY A 349 -16.63 20.41 -3.77
C GLY A 349 -17.44 19.45 -4.63
N THR A 350 -17.11 18.16 -4.60
CA THR A 350 -17.74 17.11 -5.43
C THR A 350 -19.23 16.94 -5.11
N PHE A 351 -19.63 17.22 -3.86
CA PHE A 351 -21.02 17.13 -3.42
C PHE A 351 -21.42 18.35 -2.59
N ARG A 352 -22.16 19.25 -3.20
CA ARG A 352 -22.71 20.44 -2.53
C ARG A 352 -24.11 20.25 -1.96
N GLY A 353 -24.82 19.22 -2.43
CA GLY A 353 -26.14 18.87 -1.95
C GLY A 353 -26.08 18.01 -0.71
N SER A 354 -27.02 18.21 0.20
CA SER A 354 -27.26 17.35 1.37
C SER A 354 -28.61 16.68 1.21
N GLY A 355 -28.66 15.36 1.45
CA GLY A 355 -29.89 14.59 1.30
C GLY A 355 -30.35 14.48 -0.16
N GLY A 356 -31.53 13.86 -0.35
CA GLY A 356 -32.11 13.65 -1.66
C GLY A 356 -31.57 12.42 -2.42
N ILE A 357 -32.52 11.73 -3.07
CA ILE A 357 -32.21 10.45 -3.74
C ILE A 357 -31.09 10.62 -4.78
N TYR A 358 -31.20 11.60 -5.68
CA TYR A 358 -30.21 11.77 -6.74
C TYR A 358 -28.79 12.13 -6.25
N VAL A 359 -28.67 12.77 -5.10
CA VAL A 359 -27.38 13.13 -4.52
C VAL A 359 -26.74 11.90 -3.88
N VAL A 360 -27.52 11.16 -3.07
CA VAL A 360 -27.01 9.97 -2.37
C VAL A 360 -26.74 8.84 -3.34
N GLU A 361 -27.59 8.65 -4.35
CA GLU A 361 -27.40 7.65 -5.41
C GLU A 361 -26.11 7.90 -6.21
N ARG A 362 -25.84 9.14 -6.58
CA ARG A 362 -24.54 9.46 -7.24
C ARG A 362 -23.34 9.22 -6.34
N ARG A 363 -23.46 9.43 -5.03
CA ARG A 363 -22.42 9.07 -4.06
C ARG A 363 -22.18 7.55 -4.05
N LEU A 364 -23.28 6.79 -4.02
CA LEU A 364 -23.20 5.33 -4.05
C LEU A 364 -22.56 4.85 -5.36
N ARG A 365 -22.99 5.37 -6.52
CA ARG A 365 -22.37 5.05 -7.83
C ARG A 365 -20.89 5.36 -7.87
N LEU A 366 -20.47 6.47 -7.29
CA LEU A 366 -19.04 6.81 -7.18
C LEU A 366 -18.28 5.75 -6.38
N LEU A 367 -18.80 5.34 -5.23
CA LEU A 367 -18.13 4.32 -4.41
C LEU A 367 -18.08 2.97 -5.12
N ILE A 368 -19.20 2.50 -5.67
CA ILE A 368 -19.26 1.20 -6.35
C ILE A 368 -18.65 1.20 -7.76
N GLY A 369 -18.22 2.38 -8.26
CA GLY A 369 -17.52 2.48 -9.54
C GLY A 369 -18.40 2.34 -10.77
N LEU A 370 -19.69 2.61 -10.65
CA LEU A 370 -20.61 2.67 -11.77
C LEU A 370 -20.57 4.04 -12.46
N PRO A 371 -20.96 4.11 -13.75
CA PRO A 371 -21.18 5.39 -14.44
C PRO A 371 -22.17 6.28 -13.67
N ILE A 372 -22.05 7.60 -13.84
CA ILE A 372 -22.93 8.60 -13.18
C ILE A 372 -24.40 8.31 -13.39
N SER A 373 -24.78 7.79 -14.54
CA SER A 373 -26.12 7.36 -14.88
C SER A 373 -26.07 6.26 -15.94
N ASP A 374 -26.99 5.32 -15.86
CA ASP A 374 -27.25 4.31 -16.89
C ASP A 374 -28.73 4.33 -17.30
N GLY A 375 -29.46 5.40 -16.97
CA GLY A 375 -30.90 5.54 -17.18
C GLY A 375 -31.77 4.91 -16.11
N ARG A 376 -31.17 4.14 -15.17
CA ARG A 376 -31.87 3.48 -14.06
C ARG A 376 -31.49 4.13 -12.74
N LEU A 377 -32.38 4.12 -11.77
CA LEU A 377 -32.04 4.51 -10.39
C LEU A 377 -31.76 3.29 -9.53
N ILE A 378 -30.67 3.36 -8.76
CA ILE A 378 -30.38 2.33 -7.76
C ILE A 378 -31.40 2.44 -6.64
N ARG A 379 -32.05 1.31 -6.32
CA ARG A 379 -32.99 1.17 -5.23
C ARG A 379 -32.53 0.07 -4.27
N PRO A 380 -32.27 0.36 -2.99
CA PRO A 380 -31.96 -0.64 -1.98
C PRO A 380 -33.12 -1.63 -1.81
N SER A 381 -32.82 -2.94 -1.90
CA SER A 381 -33.82 -4.00 -1.74
C SER A 381 -33.97 -4.49 -0.31
N ASP A 382 -32.96 -4.29 0.54
CA ASP A 382 -32.97 -4.77 1.91
C ASP A 382 -33.75 -3.85 2.84
N GLU A 383 -34.29 -4.45 3.90
CA GLU A 383 -34.91 -3.69 4.98
C GLU A 383 -33.95 -3.51 6.16
N PRO A 384 -34.00 -2.34 6.84
CA PRO A 384 -33.21 -2.10 8.04
C PRO A 384 -33.53 -3.09 9.15
N LEU A 385 -32.57 -3.30 10.02
CA LEU A 385 -32.68 -4.20 11.16
C LEU A 385 -33.82 -3.79 12.09
N LYS A 386 -34.71 -4.75 12.39
CA LYS A 386 -35.84 -4.57 13.34
C LYS A 386 -35.68 -5.43 14.59
N ALA A 387 -34.83 -6.46 14.52
CA ALA A 387 -34.58 -7.38 15.62
C ALA A 387 -33.71 -6.74 16.69
N GLU A 388 -33.91 -7.13 17.92
CA GLU A 388 -33.03 -6.74 19.01
C GLU A 388 -31.69 -7.49 18.91
N LEU A 389 -30.59 -6.75 18.85
CA LEU A 389 -29.25 -7.31 18.92
C LEU A 389 -28.67 -7.06 20.30
N VAL A 390 -28.18 -8.12 20.91
CA VAL A 390 -27.48 -8.08 22.20
C VAL A 390 -26.07 -8.57 21.99
N PHE A 391 -25.08 -7.75 22.34
CA PHE A 391 -23.68 -8.12 22.32
C PHE A 391 -23.20 -8.40 23.72
N ASP A 392 -22.56 -9.57 23.91
CA ASP A 392 -21.87 -9.85 25.16
C ASP A 392 -20.58 -9.02 25.23
N TRP A 393 -20.44 -8.29 26.35
CA TRP A 393 -19.33 -7.37 26.53
C TRP A 393 -17.97 -8.07 26.54
N GLU A 394 -17.84 -9.17 27.32
CA GLU A 394 -16.56 -9.85 27.49
C GLU A 394 -16.08 -10.45 26.17
N THR A 395 -16.95 -11.15 25.47
CA THR A 395 -16.65 -11.72 24.14
C THR A 395 -16.30 -10.64 23.13
N SER A 396 -17.09 -9.55 23.08
CA SER A 396 -16.85 -8.43 22.16
C SER A 396 -15.51 -7.72 22.44
N LEU A 397 -15.15 -7.59 23.71
CA LEU A 397 -13.87 -6.99 24.12
C LEU A 397 -12.68 -7.86 23.72
N VAL A 398 -12.77 -9.18 23.91
CA VAL A 398 -11.72 -10.12 23.49
C VAL A 398 -11.55 -10.08 21.96
N GLU A 399 -12.65 -10.07 21.21
CA GLU A 399 -12.61 -9.94 19.76
C GLU A 399 -11.99 -8.61 19.32
N ALA A 400 -12.39 -7.49 19.89
CA ALA A 400 -11.84 -6.19 19.56
C ALA A 400 -10.33 -6.11 19.79
N LEU A 401 -9.84 -6.55 20.95
CA LEU A 401 -8.41 -6.52 21.29
C LEU A 401 -7.57 -7.53 20.49
N SER A 402 -8.19 -8.59 19.95
CA SER A 402 -7.49 -9.61 19.16
C SER A 402 -7.55 -9.37 17.66
N ARG A 403 -8.66 -8.86 17.12
CA ARG A 403 -8.93 -8.78 15.68
C ARG A 403 -8.68 -7.40 15.06
N ARG A 404 -8.64 -6.33 15.85
CA ARG A 404 -8.40 -4.97 15.34
C ARG A 404 -7.08 -4.90 14.57
N VAL A 405 -7.17 -4.47 13.32
CA VAL A 405 -6.04 -4.38 12.40
C VAL A 405 -4.98 -3.40 12.90
N GLU A 406 -5.40 -2.29 13.50
CA GLU A 406 -4.53 -1.26 14.06
C GLU A 406 -3.62 -1.81 15.16
N LEU A 407 -4.18 -2.65 16.07
CA LEU A 407 -3.40 -3.29 17.12
C LEU A 407 -2.42 -4.33 16.56
N ARG A 408 -2.85 -5.09 15.55
CA ARG A 408 -1.99 -6.07 14.86
C ARG A 408 -0.81 -5.35 14.16
N ARG A 409 -1.08 -4.26 13.45
CA ARG A 409 -0.05 -3.43 12.84
C ARG A 409 0.93 -2.89 13.87
N GLN A 410 0.43 -2.37 15.01
CA GLN A 410 1.28 -1.84 16.09
C GLN A 410 2.16 -2.93 16.72
N LYS A 411 1.65 -4.15 16.88
CA LYS A 411 2.43 -5.31 17.34
C LYS A 411 3.56 -5.64 16.37
N TRP A 412 3.34 -5.53 15.04
CA TRP A 412 4.39 -5.68 14.02
C TRP A 412 5.44 -4.56 14.12
N GLN A 413 5.04 -3.32 14.39
CA GLN A 413 5.99 -2.22 14.61
C GLN A 413 6.85 -2.47 15.85
N ILE A 414 6.29 -2.97 16.94
CA ILE A 414 7.05 -3.36 18.13
C ILE A 414 8.06 -4.45 17.78
N LYS A 415 7.66 -5.49 17.05
CA LYS A 415 8.57 -6.56 16.61
C LYS A 415 9.71 -6.04 15.74
N LYS A 416 9.41 -5.09 14.84
CA LYS A 416 10.42 -4.40 14.06
C LYS A 416 11.44 -3.68 14.96
N ARG A 417 10.98 -2.90 15.96
CA ARG A 417 11.86 -2.19 16.90
C ARG A 417 12.67 -3.13 17.79
N GLU A 418 12.09 -4.26 18.20
CA GLU A 418 12.84 -5.31 18.92
C GLU A 418 13.96 -5.89 18.07
N ALA A 419 13.70 -6.21 16.79
CA ALA A 419 14.69 -6.68 15.84
C ALA A 419 15.80 -5.65 15.56
N GLU A 420 15.44 -4.38 15.38
CA GLU A 420 16.38 -3.26 15.22
C GLU A 420 17.28 -3.08 16.46
N LEU A 421 16.70 -3.20 17.66
CA LEU A 421 17.45 -3.11 18.91
C LEU A 421 18.44 -4.28 19.07
N GLU A 422 18.02 -5.51 18.76
CA GLU A 422 18.88 -6.67 18.78
C GLU A 422 20.06 -6.52 17.82
N ALA A 423 19.78 -6.08 16.59
CA ALA A 423 20.79 -5.82 15.60
C ALA A 423 21.77 -4.70 16.02
N ASN A 424 21.24 -3.59 16.58
CA ASN A 424 22.08 -2.49 17.03
C ASN A 424 22.99 -2.87 18.22
N LYS A 425 22.58 -3.78 19.09
CA LYS A 425 23.41 -4.30 20.18
C LYS A 425 24.64 -5.06 19.68
N ASN A 426 24.56 -5.70 18.52
CA ASN A 426 25.69 -6.38 17.92
C ASN A 426 26.85 -5.42 17.60
N PHE A 427 26.55 -4.16 17.24
CA PHE A 427 27.55 -3.14 16.93
C PHE A 427 28.32 -2.63 18.17
N LEU A 428 27.94 -3.04 19.38
CA LEU A 428 28.72 -2.79 20.58
C LEU A 428 29.88 -3.80 20.76
N MET A 429 29.90 -4.86 19.95
CA MET A 429 31.02 -5.79 19.94
C MET A 429 32.14 -5.27 19.05
N PRO A 430 33.42 -5.57 19.37
CA PRO A 430 34.51 -5.29 18.47
C PRO A 430 34.39 -6.16 17.21
N GLN A 431 34.92 -5.68 16.10
CA GLN A 431 35.01 -6.48 14.88
C GLN A 431 36.25 -7.41 14.98
N LEU A 432 35.99 -8.68 14.81
CA LEU A 432 37.04 -9.72 14.73
C LEU A 432 36.68 -10.65 13.59
N ASP A 433 37.51 -10.61 12.53
CA ASP A 433 37.30 -11.41 11.33
C ASP A 433 38.41 -12.43 11.21
N ALA A 434 38.06 -13.67 10.96
CA ALA A 434 38.99 -14.67 10.46
C ALA A 434 39.15 -14.50 8.95
N VAL A 435 40.37 -14.33 8.48
CA VAL A 435 40.65 -14.17 7.05
C VAL A 435 41.52 -15.29 6.55
N ALA A 436 41.21 -15.83 5.40
CA ALA A 436 42.00 -16.87 4.72
C ALA A 436 42.06 -16.53 3.24
N ARG A 437 43.24 -16.68 2.68
CA ARG A 437 43.47 -16.55 1.24
C ARG A 437 44.34 -17.70 0.78
N TYR A 438 43.98 -18.29 -0.34
CA TYR A 438 44.78 -19.28 -1.04
C TYR A 438 44.95 -18.82 -2.48
N ARG A 439 46.23 -18.82 -2.96
CA ARG A 439 46.61 -18.33 -4.26
C ARG A 439 47.36 -19.38 -5.04
N TRP A 440 46.94 -19.60 -6.27
CA TRP A 440 47.69 -20.32 -7.30
C TRP A 440 48.25 -19.31 -8.27
N ARG A 441 49.51 -19.47 -8.63
CA ARG A 441 50.18 -18.55 -9.54
C ARG A 441 50.82 -19.30 -10.68
N GLY A 442 50.79 -18.72 -11.88
CA GLY A 442 51.52 -19.18 -13.06
C GLY A 442 52.22 -18.01 -13.71
N PHE A 443 53.41 -18.31 -14.28
CA PHE A 443 54.27 -17.36 -14.97
C PHE A 443 54.67 -17.97 -16.32
N GLY A 444 54.81 -17.14 -17.37
CA GLY A 444 55.27 -17.61 -18.69
C GLY A 444 55.50 -16.48 -19.67
N ASP A 445 56.22 -16.78 -20.74
CA ASP A 445 56.46 -15.88 -21.88
C ASP A 445 55.15 -15.59 -22.62
N ASP A 446 54.34 -16.65 -22.89
CA ASP A 446 53.04 -16.57 -23.47
C ASP A 446 51.94 -16.80 -22.42
N LEU A 447 50.70 -16.28 -22.65
CA LEU A 447 49.57 -16.59 -21.80
C LEU A 447 49.06 -18.01 -22.03
N PHE A 448 48.90 -18.40 -23.29
CA PHE A 448 48.47 -19.71 -23.75
C PHE A 448 49.58 -20.36 -24.61
N PRO A 449 49.53 -21.68 -24.86
CA PRO A 449 50.48 -22.33 -25.74
C PRO A 449 50.49 -21.71 -27.13
N ALA A 450 51.53 -20.94 -27.47
CA ALA A 450 51.63 -20.18 -28.73
C ALA A 450 53.01 -20.25 -29.38
N GLY A 451 53.79 -21.25 -29.10
CA GLY A 451 55.11 -21.44 -29.77
C GLY A 451 56.19 -20.51 -29.23
N SER A 452 56.22 -20.27 -27.94
CA SER A 452 57.29 -19.56 -27.25
C SER A 452 58.68 -20.11 -27.61
N PRO A 453 59.67 -19.24 -27.82
CA PRO A 453 61.05 -19.66 -28.05
C PRO A 453 61.68 -20.33 -26.83
N ILE A 454 61.01 -20.31 -25.67
CA ILE A 454 61.47 -20.91 -24.43
C ILE A 454 60.96 -22.34 -24.32
N ASP A 455 61.87 -23.32 -24.43
CA ASP A 455 61.50 -24.69 -24.15
C ASP A 455 61.54 -24.94 -22.64
N GLY A 456 60.41 -25.47 -22.14
CA GLY A 456 60.30 -25.85 -20.74
C GLY A 456 59.20 -25.26 -19.97
N ARG A 457 59.37 -25.16 -18.65
CA ARG A 457 58.30 -24.86 -17.68
C ARG A 457 57.58 -23.48 -17.84
N PHE A 458 58.34 -22.47 -18.24
CA PHE A 458 57.85 -21.09 -18.33
C PHE A 458 57.48 -20.66 -19.75
N ASN A 459 57.14 -21.60 -20.62
CA ASN A 459 56.68 -21.24 -21.97
C ASN A 459 55.27 -20.62 -22.01
N ASN A 460 54.39 -21.02 -21.11
CA ASN A 460 53.09 -20.35 -20.98
C ASN A 460 52.60 -20.31 -19.54
N ALA A 461 51.96 -19.18 -19.18
CA ALA A 461 51.53 -18.89 -17.81
C ALA A 461 50.34 -19.75 -17.36
N VAL A 462 49.45 -20.14 -18.27
CA VAL A 462 48.28 -20.97 -17.90
C VAL A 462 48.68 -22.42 -17.64
N ALA A 463 49.62 -23.00 -18.40
CA ALA A 463 50.11 -24.33 -18.11
C ALA A 463 50.87 -24.39 -16.78
N ASP A 464 51.69 -23.38 -16.47
CA ASP A 464 52.36 -23.26 -15.19
C ASP A 464 51.38 -23.08 -14.03
N LEU A 465 50.31 -22.29 -14.22
CA LEU A 465 49.20 -22.15 -13.24
C LEU A 465 48.55 -23.51 -12.94
N VAL A 466 48.22 -24.28 -13.98
CA VAL A 466 47.53 -25.57 -13.84
C VAL A 466 48.44 -26.65 -13.26
N SER A 467 49.77 -26.54 -13.42
CA SER A 467 50.74 -27.44 -12.76
C SER A 467 50.60 -27.42 -11.24
N GLY A 468 50.16 -26.29 -10.68
CA GLY A 468 49.97 -26.12 -9.25
C GLY A 468 51.26 -26.04 -8.44
N ASP A 469 52.40 -25.80 -9.09
CA ASP A 469 53.71 -25.78 -8.41
C ASP A 469 53.91 -24.52 -7.56
N PHE A 470 53.28 -23.41 -7.90
CA PHE A 470 53.39 -22.16 -7.15
C PHE A 470 52.11 -21.85 -6.40
N GLN A 471 52.16 -22.07 -5.10
CA GLN A 471 51.03 -21.88 -4.19
C GLN A 471 51.42 -20.95 -3.04
N GLU A 472 50.55 -20.04 -2.71
CA GLU A 472 50.71 -19.13 -1.58
C GLU A 472 49.44 -19.22 -0.73
N TRP A 473 49.60 -19.22 0.58
CA TRP A 473 48.47 -19.16 1.49
C TRP A 473 48.69 -18.15 2.62
N GLN A 474 47.62 -17.56 3.07
CA GLN A 474 47.59 -16.63 4.18
C GLN A 474 46.38 -16.94 5.05
N VAL A 475 46.61 -17.08 6.35
CA VAL A 475 45.53 -17.20 7.36
C VAL A 475 45.84 -16.22 8.48
N GLY A 476 44.82 -15.51 8.95
CA GLY A 476 45.01 -14.53 10.00
C GLY A 476 43.71 -14.05 10.59
N PHE A 477 43.83 -13.14 11.52
CA PHE A 477 42.70 -12.45 12.15
C PHE A 477 42.89 -10.95 11.97
N GLU A 478 41.79 -10.30 11.62
CA GLU A 478 41.73 -8.84 11.58
C GLU A 478 40.87 -8.35 12.74
N PHE A 479 41.44 -7.50 13.57
CA PHE A 479 40.74 -6.93 14.73
C PHE A 479 40.60 -5.42 14.54
N SER A 480 39.37 -4.91 14.72
CA SER A 480 39.06 -3.49 14.67
C SER A 480 38.17 -3.11 15.84
N LEU A 481 38.50 -2.04 16.52
CA LEU A 481 37.79 -1.54 17.66
C LEU A 481 37.61 0.00 17.56
N PRO A 482 36.39 0.52 17.36
CA PRO A 482 36.17 1.96 17.38
C PRO A 482 36.28 2.46 18.84
N ILE A 483 37.28 3.30 19.12
CA ILE A 483 37.47 3.84 20.46
C ILE A 483 36.32 4.79 20.80
N GLY A 484 35.57 4.46 21.85
CA GLY A 484 34.45 5.24 22.38
C GLY A 484 33.04 4.81 21.92
N PHE A 485 32.85 4.01 20.88
CA PHE A 485 31.57 3.43 20.42
C PHE A 485 30.37 4.41 20.36
N ARG A 486 30.61 5.72 20.18
CA ARG A 486 29.57 6.76 20.29
C ARG A 486 28.38 6.52 19.36
N GLN A 487 28.66 6.12 18.13
CA GLN A 487 27.59 5.86 17.14
C GLN A 487 26.79 4.61 17.52
N ALA A 488 27.44 3.54 17.94
CA ALA A 488 26.76 2.31 18.36
C ALA A 488 25.91 2.52 19.63
N PHE A 489 26.45 3.23 20.64
CA PHE A 489 25.67 3.61 21.85
C PHE A 489 24.49 4.51 21.50
N ALA A 490 24.67 5.47 20.58
CA ALA A 490 23.56 6.34 20.15
C ALA A 490 22.49 5.54 19.42
N ALA A 491 22.86 4.59 18.55
CA ALA A 491 21.94 3.73 17.84
C ALA A 491 21.15 2.82 18.80
N VAL A 492 21.81 2.20 19.78
CA VAL A 492 21.14 1.36 20.79
C VAL A 492 20.17 2.20 21.61
N ARG A 493 20.62 3.34 22.15
CA ARG A 493 19.75 4.22 22.95
C ARG A 493 18.55 4.72 22.15
N ASN A 494 18.74 5.07 20.89
CA ASN A 494 17.65 5.47 20.00
C ASN A 494 16.65 4.33 19.81
N SER A 495 17.13 3.09 19.54
CA SER A 495 16.27 1.93 19.37
C SER A 495 15.50 1.57 20.65
N GLU A 496 16.10 1.72 21.85
CA GLU A 496 15.43 1.53 23.13
C GLU A 496 14.29 2.54 23.33
N LEU A 497 14.54 3.81 23.02
CA LEU A 497 13.53 4.87 23.13
C LEU A 497 12.40 4.67 22.12
N MET A 498 12.73 4.27 20.86
CA MET A 498 11.72 3.94 19.85
C MET A 498 10.87 2.76 20.28
N LEU A 499 11.47 1.69 20.83
CA LEU A 499 10.73 0.55 21.34
C LEU A 499 9.81 0.93 22.50
N ALA A 500 10.31 1.74 23.45
CA ALA A 500 9.49 2.25 24.56
C ALA A 500 8.30 3.08 24.06
N ARG A 501 8.53 3.93 23.05
CA ARG A 501 7.47 4.72 22.41
C ARG A 501 6.42 3.83 21.77
N GLU A 502 6.81 2.82 20.96
CA GLU A 502 5.85 1.95 20.28
C GLU A 502 5.02 1.10 21.29
N ARG A 503 5.61 0.69 22.40
CA ARG A 503 4.90 0.00 23.47
C ARG A 503 3.89 0.91 24.19
N ALA A 504 4.27 2.17 24.43
CA ALA A 504 3.34 3.15 25.00
C ALA A 504 2.17 3.46 24.05
N LEU A 505 2.45 3.55 22.74
CA LEU A 505 1.41 3.72 21.72
C LEU A 505 0.45 2.53 21.68
N LEU A 506 0.95 1.29 21.78
CA LEU A 506 0.08 0.11 21.84
C LEU A 506 -0.85 0.17 23.05
N ALA A 507 -0.33 0.48 24.22
CA ALA A 507 -1.14 0.57 25.45
C ALA A 507 -2.24 1.64 25.33
N GLU A 508 -1.96 2.76 24.67
CA GLU A 508 -2.94 3.81 24.45
C GLU A 508 -3.97 3.41 23.38
N GLN A 509 -3.54 2.74 22.30
CA GLN A 509 -4.47 2.19 21.30
C GLN A 509 -5.40 1.14 21.88
N GLU A 510 -4.90 0.25 22.76
CA GLU A 510 -5.74 -0.73 23.46
C GLU A 510 -6.80 -0.04 24.33
N ARG A 511 -6.46 1.05 25.02
CA ARG A 511 -7.44 1.85 25.77
C ARG A 511 -8.46 2.51 24.84
N ALA A 512 -8.00 3.12 23.74
CA ALA A 512 -8.90 3.75 22.77
C ALA A 512 -9.90 2.76 22.20
N VAL A 513 -9.46 1.55 21.83
CA VAL A 513 -10.33 0.47 21.34
C VAL A 513 -11.42 0.11 22.38
N VAL A 514 -11.07 0.03 23.66
CA VAL A 514 -12.04 -0.25 24.73
C VAL A 514 -13.09 0.87 24.82
N TYR A 515 -12.67 2.14 24.74
CA TYR A 515 -13.58 3.28 24.76
C TYR A 515 -14.48 3.32 23.52
N ASP A 516 -13.93 3.10 22.33
CA ASP A 516 -14.68 3.12 21.08
C ASP A 516 -15.73 2.00 21.05
N LEU A 517 -15.35 0.79 21.48
CA LEU A 517 -16.31 -0.32 21.61
C LEU A 517 -17.42 -0.03 22.63
N SER A 518 -17.07 0.55 23.79
CA SER A 518 -18.04 0.94 24.81
C SER A 518 -19.03 1.96 24.27
N ASN A 519 -18.54 2.98 23.54
CA ASN A 519 -19.39 3.98 22.92
C ASN A 519 -20.30 3.36 21.84
N ALA A 520 -19.75 2.46 21.01
CA ALA A 520 -20.54 1.81 19.96
C ALA A 520 -21.69 0.95 20.53
N ILE A 521 -21.45 0.21 21.60
CA ILE A 521 -22.49 -0.59 22.28
C ILE A 521 -23.52 0.32 22.95
N ALA A 522 -23.08 1.41 23.61
CA ALA A 522 -24.01 2.38 24.22
C ALA A 522 -24.87 3.10 23.16
N ASP A 523 -24.27 3.44 22.01
CA ASP A 523 -24.98 4.02 20.89
C ASP A 523 -26.01 3.07 20.26
N LEU A 524 -25.69 1.78 20.19
CA LEU A 524 -26.62 0.75 19.73
C LEU A 524 -27.85 0.66 20.64
N GLU A 525 -27.63 0.59 21.95
CA GLU A 525 -28.71 0.53 22.92
C GLU A 525 -29.58 1.80 22.90
N ARG A 526 -28.94 2.98 22.84
CA ARG A 526 -29.64 4.25 22.66
C ARG A 526 -30.46 4.27 21.37
N ALA A 527 -29.87 3.85 20.25
CA ALA A 527 -30.59 3.84 18.97
C ALA A 527 -31.79 2.90 19.00
N ARG A 528 -31.72 1.75 19.65
CA ARG A 528 -32.84 0.83 19.86
C ARG A 528 -34.00 1.49 20.61
N GLN A 529 -33.70 2.15 21.73
CA GLN A 529 -34.71 2.86 22.54
C GLN A 529 -35.36 4.00 21.74
N VAL A 530 -34.60 4.71 20.91
CA VAL A 530 -35.09 5.77 20.02
C VAL A 530 -36.02 5.20 18.95
N VAL A 531 -35.72 4.03 18.36
CA VAL A 531 -36.59 3.34 17.39
C VAL A 531 -37.94 3.03 18.03
N GLU A 532 -37.97 2.45 19.22
CA GLU A 532 -39.18 2.11 19.94
C GLU A 532 -40.03 3.37 20.25
N THR A 533 -39.40 4.43 20.73
CA THR A 533 -40.01 5.71 21.00
C THR A 533 -40.63 6.35 19.72
N ASN A 534 -39.88 6.34 18.60
CA ASN A 534 -40.37 6.88 17.34
C ASN A 534 -41.44 6.01 16.69
N LEU A 535 -41.45 4.70 16.90
CA LEU A 535 -42.55 3.82 16.50
C LEU A 535 -43.84 4.20 17.22
N ASN A 536 -43.78 4.35 18.54
CA ASN A 536 -44.94 4.74 19.34
C ASN A 536 -45.44 6.15 18.98
N ARG A 537 -44.51 7.11 18.76
CA ARG A 537 -44.85 8.47 18.28
C ARG A 537 -45.54 8.41 16.91
N ARG A 538 -45.06 7.58 15.98
CA ARG A 538 -45.67 7.38 14.66
C ARG A 538 -47.10 6.84 14.76
N LEU A 539 -47.31 5.81 15.59
CA LEU A 539 -48.64 5.23 15.80
C LEU A 539 -49.61 6.26 16.38
N ALA A 540 -49.20 6.98 17.42
CA ALA A 540 -50.01 8.05 18.03
C ALA A 540 -50.34 9.20 17.05
N ALA A 541 -49.35 9.61 16.24
CA ALA A 541 -49.57 10.64 15.22
C ALA A 541 -50.57 10.19 14.13
N ARG A 542 -50.51 8.90 13.74
CA ARG A 542 -51.44 8.32 12.78
C ARG A 542 -52.86 8.28 13.33
N GLU A 543 -53.06 7.84 14.58
CA GLU A 543 -54.34 7.87 15.27
C GLU A 543 -54.87 9.29 15.43
N GLN A 544 -54.00 10.25 15.74
CA GLN A 544 -54.36 11.67 15.84
C GLN A 544 -54.91 12.21 14.50
N VAL A 545 -54.21 11.94 13.38
CA VAL A 545 -54.67 12.37 12.05
C VAL A 545 -56.03 11.77 11.73
N GLN A 546 -56.24 10.48 11.98
CA GLN A 546 -57.52 9.81 11.73
C GLN A 546 -58.65 10.42 12.56
N SER A 547 -58.40 10.67 13.85
CA SER A 547 -59.39 11.27 14.75
C SER A 547 -59.71 12.73 14.39
N VAL A 548 -58.69 13.53 14.08
CA VAL A 548 -58.85 14.93 13.68
C VAL A 548 -59.54 15.04 12.32
N GLN A 549 -59.19 14.15 11.37
CA GLN A 549 -59.84 14.09 10.05
C GLN A 549 -61.35 13.81 10.21
N ALA A 550 -61.72 12.83 11.02
CA ALA A 550 -63.14 12.52 11.30
C ALA A 550 -63.86 13.69 12.00
N ALA A 551 -63.20 14.39 12.93
CA ALA A 551 -63.77 15.58 13.59
C ALA A 551 -63.89 16.76 12.61
N PHE A 552 -62.94 16.95 11.70
CA PHE A 552 -63.02 17.98 10.66
C PHE A 552 -64.14 17.68 9.65
N ASP A 553 -64.31 16.43 9.27
CA ASP A 553 -65.40 15.98 8.40
C ASP A 553 -66.78 16.20 9.04
N ALA A 554 -66.88 16.17 10.38
CA ALA A 554 -68.06 16.44 11.17
C ALA A 554 -68.26 17.94 11.58
N ASP A 555 -67.44 18.85 11.04
CA ASP A 555 -67.40 20.30 11.37
C ASP A 555 -67.03 20.59 12.85
N ASN A 556 -66.41 19.65 13.57
CA ASN A 556 -66.06 19.79 14.98
C ASN A 556 -64.53 20.12 15.19
N ALA A 557 -63.74 20.16 14.14
CA ALA A 557 -62.33 20.58 14.20
C ALA A 557 -62.02 21.68 13.17
N THR A 558 -61.06 22.55 13.47
CA THR A 558 -60.61 23.59 12.56
C THR A 558 -59.59 23.06 11.56
N LEU A 559 -59.44 23.74 10.40
CA LEU A 559 -58.46 23.40 9.39
C LEU A 559 -57.02 23.39 9.95
N ASP A 560 -56.67 24.36 10.81
CA ASP A 560 -55.33 24.46 11.42
C ASP A 560 -54.94 23.19 12.19
N VAL A 561 -55.89 22.62 12.95
CA VAL A 561 -55.64 21.39 13.72
C VAL A 561 -55.41 20.21 12.80
N LEU A 562 -56.14 20.14 11.66
CA LEU A 562 -55.92 19.08 10.67
C LEU A 562 -54.56 19.20 9.98
N LEU A 563 -54.20 20.39 9.51
CA LEU A 563 -52.91 20.64 8.85
C LEU A 563 -51.76 20.38 9.79
N GLU A 564 -51.87 20.77 11.07
CA GLU A 564 -50.85 20.50 12.08
C GLU A 564 -50.73 18.99 12.38
N ALA A 565 -51.84 18.26 12.45
CA ALA A 565 -51.81 16.81 12.64
C ALA A 565 -51.13 16.10 11.45
N GLN A 566 -51.46 16.52 10.22
CA GLN A 566 -50.80 15.99 9.00
C GLN A 566 -49.28 16.24 8.99
N ARG A 567 -48.86 17.47 9.39
CA ARG A 567 -47.44 17.82 9.51
C ARG A 567 -46.74 16.93 10.54
N ARG A 568 -47.35 16.77 11.73
CA ARG A 568 -46.76 15.91 12.79
C ARG A 568 -46.66 14.45 12.39
N LEU A 569 -47.59 13.93 11.60
CA LEU A 569 -47.49 12.57 11.07
C LEU A 569 -46.34 12.45 10.10
N ALA A 570 -46.16 13.38 9.16
CA ALA A 570 -45.05 13.38 8.21
C ALA A 570 -43.69 13.42 8.93
N GLU A 571 -43.57 14.30 9.94
CA GLU A 571 -42.34 14.37 10.77
C GLU A 571 -42.12 13.09 11.57
N ALA A 572 -43.17 12.44 12.08
CA ALA A 572 -43.05 11.19 12.82
C ALA A 572 -42.67 10.00 11.92
N ASP A 573 -43.19 9.96 10.67
CA ASP A 573 -42.82 8.94 9.68
C ASP A 573 -41.33 9.06 9.31
N VAL A 574 -40.86 10.26 9.00
CA VAL A 574 -39.43 10.50 8.69
C VAL A 574 -38.55 10.15 9.88
N ALA A 575 -38.91 10.57 11.11
CA ALA A 575 -38.13 10.27 12.31
C ALA A 575 -38.05 8.77 12.60
N TYR A 576 -39.12 8.03 12.37
CA TYR A 576 -39.11 6.57 12.53
C TYR A 576 -38.16 5.87 11.56
N TYR A 577 -38.24 6.16 10.27
CA TYR A 577 -37.34 5.53 9.29
C TYR A 577 -35.90 5.94 9.51
N ARG A 578 -35.66 7.19 9.90
CA ARG A 578 -34.31 7.65 10.26
C ARG A 578 -33.73 6.86 11.45
N SER A 579 -34.56 6.69 12.51
CA SER A 579 -34.08 5.93 13.68
C SER A 579 -33.82 4.46 13.38
N LEU A 580 -34.58 3.83 12.47
CA LEU A 580 -34.31 2.46 12.01
C LEU A 580 -32.95 2.35 11.32
N VAL A 581 -32.65 3.30 10.42
CA VAL A 581 -31.34 3.33 9.73
C VAL A 581 -30.22 3.61 10.73
N GLU A 582 -30.41 4.55 11.66
CA GLU A 582 -29.44 4.85 12.73
C GLU A 582 -29.15 3.60 13.59
N TYR A 583 -30.18 2.80 13.90
CA TYR A 583 -30.00 1.55 14.63
C TYR A 583 -29.20 0.49 13.83
N THR A 584 -29.50 0.34 12.54
CA THR A 584 -28.76 -0.57 11.66
C THR A 584 -27.28 -0.15 11.55
N LEU A 585 -27.03 1.16 11.38
CA LEU A 585 -25.66 1.69 11.33
C LEU A 585 -24.94 1.57 12.68
N ALA A 586 -25.66 1.68 13.81
CA ALA A 586 -25.08 1.45 15.12
C ALA A 586 -24.65 -0.02 15.29
N ALA A 587 -25.47 -0.98 14.82
CA ALA A 587 -25.11 -2.40 14.81
C ALA A 587 -23.87 -2.66 13.95
N LYS A 588 -23.81 -2.08 12.75
CA LYS A 588 -22.60 -2.12 11.90
C LYS A 588 -21.39 -1.52 12.61
N ASN A 589 -21.53 -0.39 13.31
CA ASN A 589 -20.43 0.25 14.02
C ASN A 589 -19.88 -0.64 15.15
N VAL A 590 -20.71 -1.41 15.86
CA VAL A 590 -20.23 -2.40 16.82
C VAL A 590 -19.35 -3.45 16.12
N GLN A 591 -19.74 -3.94 14.93
CA GLN A 591 -18.91 -4.87 14.16
C GLN A 591 -17.61 -4.23 13.69
N LEU A 592 -17.64 -2.95 13.32
CA LEU A 592 -16.44 -2.18 12.97
C LEU A 592 -15.47 -2.09 14.14
N GLU A 593 -15.98 -1.73 15.33
CA GLU A 593 -15.15 -1.57 16.54
C GLU A 593 -14.65 -2.91 17.09
N LYS A 594 -15.39 -3.99 16.90
CA LYS A 594 -14.93 -5.36 17.17
C LYS A 594 -13.84 -5.84 16.19
N GLY A 595 -13.68 -5.18 15.04
CA GLY A 595 -12.78 -5.63 13.97
C GLY A 595 -13.33 -6.81 13.16
N THR A 596 -14.64 -7.05 13.22
CA THR A 596 -15.34 -8.16 12.55
C THR A 596 -16.21 -7.71 11.38
N LEU A 597 -16.13 -6.44 10.97
CA LEU A 597 -16.98 -5.89 9.90
C LEU A 597 -16.81 -6.62 8.55
N LEU A 598 -15.60 -7.00 8.21
CA LEU A 598 -15.33 -7.74 6.96
C LEU A 598 -15.95 -9.14 7.02
N ASP A 599 -15.76 -9.86 8.12
CA ASP A 599 -16.36 -11.18 8.35
C ASP A 599 -17.90 -11.10 8.34
N TYR A 600 -18.47 -10.05 8.94
CA TYR A 600 -19.91 -9.79 8.97
C TYR A 600 -20.52 -9.57 7.58
N ASN A 601 -19.78 -8.90 6.70
CA ASN A 601 -20.17 -8.69 5.30
C ASN A 601 -19.60 -9.78 4.36
N GLU A 602 -19.11 -10.89 4.91
CA GLU A 602 -18.59 -12.04 4.17
C GLU A 602 -17.43 -11.68 3.21
N VAL A 603 -16.69 -10.62 3.51
CA VAL A 603 -15.52 -10.16 2.75
C VAL A 603 -14.25 -10.77 3.32
N TYR A 604 -13.64 -11.66 2.56
CA TYR A 604 -12.40 -12.32 2.95
C TYR A 604 -11.25 -11.86 2.06
N LEU A 605 -10.19 -11.32 2.69
CA LEU A 605 -8.96 -11.01 2.00
C LEU A 605 -8.16 -12.30 1.85
N GLN A 606 -8.14 -12.84 0.64
CA GLN A 606 -7.35 -14.01 0.30
C GLN A 606 -6.10 -13.57 -0.46
N GLU A 607 -4.96 -14.16 -0.10
CA GLU A 607 -3.80 -14.11 -0.99
C GLU A 607 -4.16 -14.85 -2.27
N GLY A 608 -4.00 -14.18 -3.41
CA GLY A 608 -4.18 -14.82 -4.70
C GLY A 608 -3.16 -15.96 -4.90
N PRO A 609 -3.40 -16.88 -5.83
CA PRO A 609 -2.41 -17.89 -6.18
C PRO A 609 -1.13 -17.18 -6.64
N TRP A 610 0.01 -17.65 -6.17
CA TRP A 610 1.30 -17.15 -6.59
C TRP A 610 1.43 -17.31 -8.12
N PRO A 611 2.10 -16.40 -8.82
CA PRO A 611 2.39 -16.58 -10.24
C PRO A 611 3.07 -17.92 -10.48
N GLY A 612 2.71 -18.66 -11.53
CA GLY A 612 3.28 -19.97 -11.85
C GLY A 612 4.81 -19.97 -11.84
N LYS A 613 5.42 -18.88 -12.31
CA LYS A 613 6.87 -18.65 -12.27
C LYS A 613 7.48 -18.64 -10.86
N ALA A 614 6.72 -18.23 -9.84
CA ALA A 614 7.19 -18.27 -8.45
C ALA A 614 7.22 -19.70 -7.90
N TYR A 615 6.28 -20.55 -8.31
CA TYR A 615 6.31 -21.98 -7.99
C TYR A 615 7.47 -22.70 -8.68
N GLU A 616 7.73 -22.41 -9.96
CA GLU A 616 8.88 -22.95 -10.71
C GLU A 616 10.21 -22.55 -10.05
N ASP A 617 10.36 -21.30 -9.63
CA ASP A 617 11.56 -20.81 -8.94
C ASP A 617 11.73 -21.46 -7.56
N ALA A 618 10.63 -21.65 -6.81
CA ALA A 618 10.65 -22.35 -5.54
C ALA A 618 11.06 -23.82 -5.71
N GLU A 619 10.52 -24.50 -6.70
CA GLU A 619 10.81 -25.88 -7.03
C GLU A 619 12.28 -26.06 -7.49
N LEU A 620 12.78 -25.15 -8.34
CA LEU A 620 14.17 -25.11 -8.74
C LEU A 620 15.11 -24.89 -7.54
N LYS A 621 14.77 -23.96 -6.65
CA LYS A 621 15.55 -23.68 -5.43
C LYS A 621 15.53 -24.86 -4.46
N GLU A 622 14.43 -25.57 -4.35
CA GLU A 622 14.30 -26.78 -3.53
C GLU A 622 15.16 -27.92 -4.11
N TRP A 623 15.11 -28.11 -5.41
CA TRP A 623 15.97 -29.08 -6.11
C TRP A 623 17.46 -28.77 -5.94
N LEU A 624 17.88 -27.51 -6.02
CA LEU A 624 19.27 -27.07 -5.80
C LEU A 624 19.73 -27.24 -4.35
N ARG A 625 18.84 -27.23 -3.38
CA ARG A 625 19.17 -27.45 -1.96
C ARG A 625 19.45 -28.90 -1.60
N GLY A 626 19.11 -29.84 -2.49
CA GLY A 626 19.19 -31.27 -2.23
C GLY A 626 18.12 -31.78 -1.26
N PRO A 627 18.05 -33.09 -1.02
CA PRO A 627 17.04 -33.67 -0.17
C PRO A 627 17.15 -33.06 1.26
N PRO A 628 16.03 -32.65 1.85
CA PRO A 628 16.05 -32.06 3.18
C PRO A 628 16.63 -33.05 4.19
N VAL A 629 17.69 -32.68 4.87
CA VAL A 629 18.15 -33.40 6.04
C VAL A 629 16.97 -33.49 6.99
N HIS A 630 16.50 -34.72 7.29
CA HIS A 630 15.30 -34.99 8.04
C HIS A 630 15.21 -34.14 9.32
N ARG A 631 14.46 -33.06 9.29
CA ARG A 631 13.88 -32.45 10.48
C ARG A 631 12.63 -33.26 10.79
N ARG A 632 12.73 -34.11 11.80
CA ARG A 632 11.66 -35.01 12.25
C ARG A 632 10.39 -34.31 12.72
N ASP A 633 10.40 -32.98 12.90
CA ASP A 633 9.35 -32.23 13.61
C ASP A 633 8.76 -31.04 12.80
N ALA A 634 9.04 -30.92 11.52
CA ALA A 634 8.32 -29.94 10.69
C ALA A 634 6.98 -30.55 10.27
N PRO A 635 5.82 -29.90 10.50
CA PRO A 635 4.56 -30.36 9.95
C PRO A 635 4.69 -30.43 8.42
N LYS A 636 4.46 -31.61 7.86
CA LYS A 636 4.65 -31.92 6.43
C LYS A 636 3.66 -31.20 5.51
N THR A 637 2.65 -30.59 6.07
CA THR A 637 1.67 -29.78 5.35
C THR A 637 1.38 -28.52 6.18
N PRO A 638 1.33 -27.31 5.57
CA PRO A 638 0.70 -26.20 6.24
C PRO A 638 -0.69 -26.62 6.65
N ALA A 639 -1.11 -26.26 7.86
CA ALA A 639 -2.49 -26.50 8.29
C ALA A 639 -3.40 -25.96 7.16
N PRO A 640 -4.37 -26.76 6.69
CA PRO A 640 -5.25 -26.28 5.65
C PRO A 640 -5.96 -25.05 6.22
N THR A 641 -5.62 -23.89 5.72
CA THR A 641 -6.42 -22.68 5.90
C THR A 641 -7.66 -22.87 5.04
N VAL A 642 -8.57 -23.69 5.53
CA VAL A 642 -9.81 -23.89 4.85
C VAL A 642 -10.81 -22.96 5.46
N SER A 643 -11.07 -21.86 4.78
CA SER A 643 -12.34 -21.21 4.88
C SER A 643 -13.32 -22.04 4.07
N TYR A 644 -14.11 -22.87 4.72
CA TYR A 644 -15.30 -23.46 4.11
C TYR A 644 -16.44 -22.42 4.19
N GLY A 645 -16.28 -21.30 3.47
CA GLY A 645 -17.38 -20.41 3.19
C GLY A 645 -18.25 -21.03 2.09
N LEU A 646 -19.54 -20.96 2.23
CA LEU A 646 -20.57 -21.29 1.22
C LEU A 646 -20.59 -20.28 0.06
N PHE A 647 -19.42 -19.78 -0.36
CA PHE A 647 -19.37 -18.94 -1.53
C PHE A 647 -19.17 -19.80 -2.77
N PRO A 648 -20.07 -19.69 -3.76
CA PRO A 648 -19.67 -19.96 -5.11
C PRO A 648 -18.61 -18.88 -5.43
N GLN A 649 -17.35 -19.22 -5.28
CA GLN A 649 -16.32 -18.50 -6.00
C GLN A 649 -16.84 -18.47 -7.44
N SER A 650 -17.08 -17.29 -7.98
CA SER A 650 -17.26 -17.15 -9.41
C SER A 650 -15.98 -17.69 -10.02
N LEU A 651 -16.02 -18.95 -10.34
CA LEU A 651 -15.12 -19.58 -11.25
C LEU A 651 -15.38 -18.93 -12.62
N GLU A 652 -14.96 -17.69 -12.80
CA GLU A 652 -14.31 -17.44 -14.07
C GLU A 652 -13.18 -18.45 -14.10
N PRO A 653 -13.18 -19.35 -15.04
CA PRO A 653 -12.17 -20.34 -15.13
C PRO A 653 -10.85 -19.59 -15.31
N ALA A 654 -10.00 -19.54 -14.31
CA ALA A 654 -8.60 -19.73 -14.55
C ALA A 654 -8.55 -21.15 -15.18
N ALA A 655 -9.27 -21.28 -16.30
CA ALA A 655 -9.20 -22.40 -17.19
C ALA A 655 -7.85 -22.29 -17.81
N GLN A 656 -6.92 -22.90 -17.14
CA GLN A 656 -5.94 -23.67 -17.86
C GLN A 656 -5.13 -24.44 -16.84
N THR A 657 -5.56 -25.67 -16.69
CA THR A 657 -4.71 -26.84 -16.58
C THR A 657 -3.74 -26.87 -15.42
N PHE A 658 -4.25 -27.20 -14.25
CA PHE A 658 -3.54 -28.14 -13.40
C PHE A 658 -4.22 -29.52 -13.48
N GLU A 659 -3.86 -30.31 -14.48
CA GLU A 659 -3.90 -31.76 -14.39
C GLU A 659 -2.79 -32.19 -13.42
N GLY A 660 -3.08 -32.12 -12.14
CA GLY A 660 -2.19 -32.55 -11.08
C GLY A 660 -3.01 -32.99 -9.89
N HIS A 661 -3.27 -34.28 -9.84
CA HIS A 661 -3.72 -35.08 -8.71
C HIS A 661 -4.30 -34.33 -7.50
N HIS A 662 -5.60 -34.05 -7.54
CA HIS A 662 -6.36 -33.79 -6.33
C HIS A 662 -6.45 -35.13 -5.55
N PRO A 663 -6.04 -35.17 -4.27
CA PRO A 663 -6.43 -36.30 -3.42
C PRO A 663 -7.96 -36.29 -3.31
N VAL A 664 -8.57 -37.36 -3.76
CA VAL A 664 -10.00 -37.63 -3.57
C VAL A 664 -10.28 -37.58 -2.07
N PRO A 665 -11.23 -36.76 -1.59
CA PRO A 665 -11.62 -36.80 -0.18
C PRO A 665 -12.10 -38.19 0.18
N PRO A 666 -11.77 -38.73 1.38
CA PRO A 666 -12.25 -40.05 1.80
C PRO A 666 -13.78 -40.05 1.83
N SER A 667 -14.36 -41.10 1.28
CA SER A 667 -15.80 -41.36 1.33
C SER A 667 -16.29 -41.31 2.78
N PRO A 668 -17.46 -40.75 3.07
CA PRO A 668 -18.03 -40.80 4.40
C PRO A 668 -18.24 -42.26 4.81
N PRO A 669 -18.00 -42.60 6.11
CA PRO A 669 -18.22 -43.96 6.57
C PRO A 669 -19.69 -44.34 6.40
N ASP A 670 -19.90 -45.57 5.87
CA ASP A 670 -21.22 -46.18 5.76
C ASP A 670 -21.96 -46.16 7.10
N VAL A 671 -23.08 -45.45 7.13
CA VAL A 671 -24.01 -45.49 8.26
C VAL A 671 -24.75 -46.85 8.16
N PRO A 672 -24.64 -47.71 9.20
CA PRO A 672 -25.40 -48.96 9.19
C PRO A 672 -26.89 -48.67 9.25
N PRO A 673 -27.74 -49.50 8.57
CA PRO A 673 -29.16 -49.30 8.56
C PRO A 673 -29.76 -49.44 9.96
N ALA A 674 -30.68 -48.54 10.32
CA ALA A 674 -31.47 -48.63 11.54
C ALA A 674 -32.26 -49.95 11.56
N VAL A 675 -32.03 -50.73 12.61
CA VAL A 675 -32.85 -51.92 12.93
C VAL A 675 -34.12 -51.39 13.62
N GLU A 676 -35.28 -51.87 13.09
CA GLU A 676 -36.62 -51.67 13.64
C GLU A 676 -36.74 -51.98 15.13
#